data_014f80bd664232ddbcb390018b3ef74e
#
_entry.id   014f80bd664232ddbcb390018b3ef74e
#
_cell.length_a   1.000
_cell.length_b   1.000
_cell.length_c   1.000
_cell.angle_alpha   90.00
_cell.angle_beta   90.00
_cell.angle_gamma   90.00
#
_symmetry.space_group_name_H-M   'P 1'
#
loop_
_entity.id
_entity.type
_entity.pdbx_description
1 polymer ?
#
loop_
_entity_poly.entity_id
_entity_poly.type
_entity_poly.pdbx_seq_one_letter_code
_entity_poly.pdbx_strand_id
1 'polypeptide(L)'
;MQETPVAVIVDAAERRPGRRLPFDLLEVSDTVFHPKSVLLLYRTFARMLTGSGNLTSSGYGGNTELFLQTDLSYSDTADASLLAAFDTHLGRIRTMARQPGTQFDLVRAEMRRRIPNAPADPVSPRLAFLDSTSAPIVEQLNALLPQNVVIESIGMLAPFYERDDVGELDSTSIFGALLAHTDEKAVLDVGVAWDNPQMHASNHSELQEGLGRLWTWEAEQNGERALRHIVPQALRPNSLDYIDEAGASRRCPLDHATSAIGQRKLWMQPPPVAFAPRNAIAAAAGRFADVRMWLHPSTRLDDGRPQHRPLHAKLMVIGYRAGRDRESLVMLGSPNMSRRALLMKAGPAAGNVEVAVAFRLNTVVTLRELVPELVRIPSSAFELSERRFPELGRNYGLAIDRAAHDPIEGSLTVTWSPEAADLPAWRLTYGETLLASASSPPAAPVVVSAFVLKPSTAEVVLHVDGRKFPVPILVTDLVALPALPAGPAVGLDELLMLLGRRIGAERTIQIAAQRVDGENASPELAAIFGDGFDPTDVFRAWWSVAEDLCDVSLSVQGFRLRLEGALGAGAAWACMLDAVKCRKLTSEEVWFYGSELLRTLEALTLPPAEDRAVKRGALKTFCTRVRDSLESLAIDAGARTWLKKIEAFYSEAQA
;
A
#
# COMPACT_ATOMS: atom_id res chain seq x y z
N MET A 1 -2.26 15.04 20.50
CA MET A 1 -1.56 13.87 19.97
C MET A 1 -1.32 13.92 18.45
N GLN A 2 -1.87 14.78 17.68
CA GLN A 2 -1.61 14.82 16.25
C GLN A 2 -1.02 16.19 15.87
N GLU A 3 0.30 16.23 15.76
CA GLU A 3 1.04 17.43 15.42
C GLU A 3 1.30 17.52 13.92
N THR A 4 1.19 16.40 13.21
CA THR A 4 1.32 16.35 11.75
C THR A 4 -0.05 16.08 11.15
N PRO A 5 -0.63 17.03 10.39
CA PRO A 5 -1.87 16.80 9.67
C PRO A 5 -1.70 15.65 8.68
N VAL A 6 -2.64 14.71 8.70
CA VAL A 6 -2.67 13.57 7.78
C VAL A 6 -4.04 13.43 7.17
N ALA A 7 -4.10 13.23 5.87
CA ALA A 7 -5.33 12.93 5.15
C ALA A 7 -5.11 11.76 4.20
N VAL A 8 -6.07 10.88 4.12
CA VAL A 8 -6.11 9.75 3.18
C VAL A 8 -7.36 9.84 2.35
N ILE A 9 -7.22 9.61 1.05
CA ILE A 9 -8.34 9.64 0.11
C ILE A 9 -8.49 8.24 -0.46
N VAL A 10 -9.70 7.73 -0.48
CA VAL A 10 -10.00 6.35 -0.88
C VAL A 10 -11.21 6.29 -1.81
N ASP A 11 -11.31 5.20 -2.57
CA ASP A 11 -12.54 4.82 -3.24
C ASP A 11 -13.55 4.33 -2.20
N ALA A 12 -14.74 4.92 -2.21
CA ALA A 12 -15.80 4.54 -1.26
C ALA A 12 -16.24 3.08 -1.42
N ALA A 13 -16.17 2.53 -2.63
CA ALA A 13 -16.57 1.15 -2.91
C ALA A 13 -15.56 0.11 -2.41
N GLU A 14 -14.28 0.48 -2.35
CA GLU A 14 -13.17 -0.41 -1.96
C GLU A 14 -12.77 -0.25 -0.50
N ARG A 15 -13.41 0.67 0.21
CA ARG A 15 -13.13 0.90 1.62
C ARG A 15 -13.48 -0.35 2.43
N ARG A 16 -12.54 -0.80 3.24
CA ARG A 16 -12.79 -1.87 4.22
C ARG A 16 -13.16 -1.26 5.58
N PRO A 17 -14.01 -1.96 6.35
CA PRO A 17 -14.32 -1.56 7.72
C PRO A 17 -13.02 -1.39 8.50
N GLY A 18 -12.95 -0.32 9.25
CA GLY A 18 -11.76 0.00 10.05
C GLY A 18 -12.14 0.71 11.34
N ARG A 19 -11.14 0.90 12.20
CA ARG A 19 -11.27 1.67 13.43
C ARG A 19 -11.16 3.16 13.13
N ARG A 20 -11.56 3.99 14.09
CA ARG A 20 -11.33 5.42 14.04
C ARG A 20 -9.85 5.70 13.85
N LEU A 21 -9.55 6.39 12.77
CA LEU A 21 -8.19 6.76 12.42
C LEU A 21 -7.92 8.18 12.92
N PRO A 22 -6.70 8.48 13.38
CA PRO A 22 -6.33 9.81 13.83
C PRO A 22 -6.02 10.77 12.67
N PHE A 23 -6.69 10.60 11.53
CA PHE A 23 -6.49 11.40 10.31
C PHE A 23 -7.81 11.54 9.54
N ASP A 24 -7.86 12.49 8.61
CA ASP A 24 -9.00 12.61 7.72
C ASP A 24 -9.02 11.45 6.72
N LEU A 25 -10.18 10.80 6.61
CA LEU A 25 -10.47 9.83 5.56
C LEU A 25 -11.53 10.42 4.64
N LEU A 26 -11.12 10.80 3.43
CA LEU A 26 -12.01 11.33 2.41
C LEU A 26 -12.40 10.21 1.43
N GLU A 27 -13.68 10.05 1.20
CA GLU A 27 -14.23 9.03 0.31
C GLU A 27 -14.75 9.69 -0.97
N VAL A 28 -14.34 9.14 -2.12
CA VAL A 28 -14.85 9.50 -3.45
C VAL A 28 -15.78 8.38 -3.90
N SER A 29 -17.05 8.71 -4.20
CA SER A 29 -18.10 7.72 -4.50
C SER A 29 -18.66 7.79 -5.91
N ASP A 30 -18.56 8.93 -6.58
CA ASP A 30 -19.28 9.18 -7.84
C ASP A 30 -18.57 8.61 -9.07
N THR A 31 -17.34 8.14 -8.91
CA THR A 31 -16.53 7.49 -9.94
C THR A 31 -15.50 6.58 -9.28
N VAL A 32 -14.90 5.68 -10.03
CA VAL A 32 -13.79 4.85 -9.53
C VAL A 32 -12.62 5.74 -9.18
N PHE A 33 -12.24 5.76 -7.91
CA PHE A 33 -11.09 6.51 -7.41
C PHE A 33 -9.88 5.59 -7.32
N HIS A 34 -8.94 5.74 -8.25
CA HIS A 34 -7.83 4.82 -8.42
C HIS A 34 -6.41 5.45 -8.31
N PRO A 35 -6.23 6.73 -7.92
CA PRO A 35 -4.90 7.31 -7.74
C PRO A 35 -4.07 6.57 -6.70
N LYS A 36 -2.76 6.53 -6.92
CA LYS A 36 -1.79 5.89 -6.03
C LYS A 36 -0.60 6.82 -5.85
N SER A 37 -0.80 7.80 -4.96
CA SER A 37 0.22 8.79 -4.67
C SER A 37 0.30 9.08 -3.18
N VAL A 38 1.51 9.29 -2.68
CA VAL A 38 1.78 9.74 -1.32
C VAL A 38 2.60 11.02 -1.40
N LEU A 39 2.18 12.05 -0.68
CA LEU A 39 2.91 13.30 -0.55
C LEU A 39 3.29 13.54 0.91
N LEU A 40 4.57 13.74 1.17
CA LEU A 40 5.12 14.05 2.48
C LEU A 40 5.76 15.45 2.43
N LEU A 41 5.26 16.37 3.24
CA LEU A 41 5.77 17.74 3.30
C LEU A 41 6.84 17.87 4.39
N TYR A 42 8.10 17.91 4.00
CA TYR A 42 9.22 18.21 4.88
C TYR A 42 9.48 19.73 4.93
N ARG A 43 10.34 20.17 5.81
CA ARG A 43 10.62 21.59 6.02
C ARG A 43 11.15 22.29 4.76
N THR A 44 12.03 21.68 4.02
CA THR A 44 12.76 22.26 2.88
C THR A 44 12.40 21.67 1.52
N PHE A 45 11.70 20.53 1.50
CA PHE A 45 11.28 19.85 0.27
C PHE A 45 9.99 19.05 0.52
N ALA A 46 9.36 18.63 -0.54
CA ALA A 46 8.29 17.63 -0.49
C ALA A 46 8.77 16.32 -1.13
N ARG A 47 8.43 15.18 -0.53
CA ARG A 47 8.65 13.87 -1.14
C ARG A 47 7.34 13.38 -1.73
N MET A 48 7.37 13.07 -3.01
CA MET A 48 6.24 12.50 -3.73
C MET A 48 6.59 11.06 -4.15
N LEU A 49 5.71 10.12 -3.80
CA LEU A 49 5.71 8.78 -4.33
C LEU A 49 4.47 8.64 -5.21
N THR A 50 4.67 8.26 -6.46
CA THR A 50 3.57 7.96 -7.39
C THR A 50 3.85 6.62 -8.04
N GLY A 51 2.85 5.77 -8.14
CA GLY A 51 3.07 4.44 -8.69
C GLY A 51 1.80 3.64 -8.92
N SER A 52 1.97 2.34 -9.00
CA SER A 52 0.89 1.38 -9.27
C SER A 52 0.29 0.76 -8.01
N GLY A 53 0.99 0.84 -6.86
CA GLY A 53 0.62 0.14 -5.62
C GLY A 53 -0.39 0.88 -4.77
N ASN A 54 -1.45 0.20 -4.37
CA ASN A 54 -2.41 0.69 -3.38
C ASN A 54 -1.74 0.83 -2.01
N LEU A 55 -2.26 1.71 -1.16
CA LEU A 55 -1.83 1.84 0.24
C LEU A 55 -2.40 0.66 1.07
N THR A 56 -1.95 -0.54 0.75
CA THR A 56 -2.35 -1.81 1.36
C THR A 56 -1.15 -2.72 1.55
N SER A 57 -1.28 -3.74 2.40
CA SER A 57 -0.21 -4.75 2.58
C SER A 57 0.17 -5.43 1.27
N SER A 58 -0.79 -5.70 0.39
CA SER A 58 -0.52 -6.28 -0.94
C SER A 58 0.21 -5.31 -1.85
N GLY A 59 -0.15 -4.02 -1.86
CA GLY A 59 0.50 -3.00 -2.69
C GLY A 59 1.94 -2.69 -2.28
N TYR A 60 2.27 -2.83 -0.98
CA TYR A 60 3.62 -2.55 -0.48
C TYR A 60 4.45 -3.80 -0.17
N GLY A 61 3.93 -4.99 -0.28
CA GLY A 61 4.66 -6.21 0.06
C GLY A 61 4.27 -7.47 -0.70
N GLY A 62 3.07 -7.53 -1.30
CA GLY A 62 2.52 -8.72 -1.91
C GLY A 62 2.56 -8.72 -3.44
N ASN A 63 2.45 -7.57 -4.09
CA ASN A 63 2.40 -7.44 -5.54
C ASN A 63 3.76 -7.04 -6.13
N THR A 64 3.90 -7.23 -7.45
CA THR A 64 4.96 -6.59 -8.23
C THR A 64 4.45 -5.22 -8.69
N GLU A 65 4.99 -4.17 -8.09
CA GLU A 65 4.58 -2.78 -8.29
C GLU A 65 5.75 -1.94 -8.80
N LEU A 66 5.42 -0.78 -9.39
CA LEU A 66 6.39 0.26 -9.76
C LEU A 66 6.05 1.55 -9.03
N PHE A 67 7.07 2.18 -8.45
CA PHE A 67 6.97 3.48 -7.81
C PHE A 67 8.07 4.41 -8.31
N LEU A 68 7.71 5.66 -8.52
CA LEU A 68 8.67 6.76 -8.63
C LEU A 68 8.67 7.52 -7.31
N GLN A 69 9.82 7.63 -6.68
CA GLN A 69 10.06 8.55 -5.58
C GLN A 69 10.84 9.74 -6.08
N THR A 70 10.36 10.93 -5.78
CA THR A 70 11.08 12.17 -6.09
C THR A 70 11.00 13.14 -4.93
N ASP A 71 12.10 13.84 -4.68
CA ASP A 71 12.18 14.92 -3.72
C ASP A 71 12.12 16.25 -4.49
N LEU A 72 11.11 17.04 -4.17
CA LEU A 72 10.76 18.29 -4.86
C LEU A 72 11.13 19.47 -3.97
N SER A 73 12.05 20.31 -4.44
CA SER A 73 12.46 21.52 -3.74
C SER A 73 11.40 22.60 -3.89
N TYR A 74 11.02 23.25 -2.78
CA TYR A 74 10.09 24.38 -2.83
C TYR A 74 10.67 25.62 -3.51
N SER A 75 11.99 25.72 -3.61
CA SER A 75 12.70 26.83 -4.24
C SER A 75 13.02 26.63 -5.72
N ASP A 76 12.91 25.39 -6.22
CA ASP A 76 13.06 25.09 -7.63
C ASP A 76 11.76 25.35 -8.37
N THR A 77 11.82 26.09 -9.48
CA THR A 77 10.63 26.53 -10.23
C THR A 77 9.88 25.36 -10.88
N ALA A 78 10.60 24.36 -11.39
CA ALA A 78 9.98 23.20 -12.03
C ALA A 78 9.30 22.30 -10.99
N ASP A 79 9.96 22.07 -9.85
CA ASP A 79 9.42 21.30 -8.74
C ASP A 79 8.21 21.99 -8.10
N ALA A 80 8.28 23.31 -7.92
CA ALA A 80 7.17 24.12 -7.42
C ALA A 80 5.95 24.05 -8.38
N SER A 81 6.18 24.07 -9.70
CA SER A 81 5.11 23.91 -10.69
C SER A 81 4.45 22.53 -10.61
N LEU A 82 5.22 21.48 -10.41
CA LEU A 82 4.70 20.12 -10.22
C LEU A 82 3.85 20.00 -8.94
N LEU A 83 4.32 20.60 -7.83
CA LEU A 83 3.55 20.67 -6.58
C LEU A 83 2.27 21.48 -6.72
N ALA A 84 2.28 22.57 -7.49
CA ALA A 84 1.09 23.36 -7.79
C ALA A 84 0.07 22.58 -8.64
N ALA A 85 0.54 21.78 -9.62
CA ALA A 85 -0.32 20.88 -10.38
C ALA A 85 -0.96 19.82 -9.47
N PHE A 86 -0.17 19.25 -8.55
CA PHE A 86 -0.67 18.30 -7.55
C PHE A 86 -1.68 18.95 -6.60
N ASP A 87 -1.46 20.18 -6.10
CA ASP A 87 -2.47 20.91 -5.30
C ASP A 87 -3.76 21.16 -6.08
N THR A 88 -3.65 21.48 -7.37
CA THR A 88 -4.82 21.67 -8.22
C THR A 88 -5.62 20.39 -8.35
N HIS A 89 -4.95 19.24 -8.52
CA HIS A 89 -5.57 17.91 -8.48
C HIS A 89 -6.28 17.66 -7.14
N LEU A 90 -5.60 17.87 -6.02
CA LEU A 90 -6.19 17.74 -4.69
C LEU A 90 -7.42 18.67 -4.51
N GLY A 91 -7.39 19.87 -5.12
CA GLY A 91 -8.55 20.76 -5.13
C GLY A 91 -9.77 20.17 -5.81
N ARG A 92 -9.58 19.52 -6.95
CA ARG A 92 -10.66 18.84 -7.67
C ARG A 92 -11.17 17.62 -6.89
N ILE A 93 -10.26 16.82 -6.32
CA ILE A 93 -10.65 15.69 -5.46
C ILE A 93 -11.46 16.16 -4.26
N ARG A 94 -11.09 17.30 -3.66
CA ARG A 94 -11.82 17.86 -2.52
C ARG A 94 -13.30 18.13 -2.85
N THR A 95 -13.60 18.53 -4.09
CA THR A 95 -14.99 18.74 -4.53
C THR A 95 -15.76 17.45 -4.78
N MET A 96 -15.07 16.33 -4.98
CA MET A 96 -15.68 15.00 -5.16
C MET A 96 -15.88 14.27 -3.83
N ALA A 97 -15.13 14.65 -2.79
CA ALA A 97 -15.24 14.04 -1.47
C ALA A 97 -16.37 14.70 -0.67
N ARG A 98 -17.22 13.88 -0.04
CA ARG A 98 -18.38 14.34 0.71
C ARG A 98 -18.07 14.71 2.17
N GLN A 99 -16.97 14.18 2.70
CA GLN A 99 -16.59 14.34 4.10
C GLN A 99 -15.90 15.69 4.35
N PRO A 100 -16.01 16.26 5.57
CA PRO A 100 -15.16 17.36 5.99
C PRO A 100 -13.71 16.91 5.98
N GLY A 101 -12.80 17.79 5.56
CA GLY A 101 -11.38 17.49 5.42
C GLY A 101 -10.52 18.56 6.09
N THR A 102 -10.68 18.77 7.38
CA THR A 102 -9.96 19.82 8.11
C THR A 102 -8.45 19.63 8.02
N GLN A 103 -7.95 18.42 8.25
CA GLN A 103 -6.52 18.13 8.13
C GLN A 103 -6.06 18.15 6.67
N PHE A 104 -6.89 17.68 5.76
CA PHE A 104 -6.65 17.77 4.32
C PHE A 104 -6.47 19.23 3.87
N ASP A 105 -7.35 20.12 4.32
CA ASP A 105 -7.28 21.55 4.01
C ASP A 105 -6.04 22.19 4.64
N LEU A 106 -5.63 21.76 5.85
CA LEU A 106 -4.37 22.19 6.48
C LEU A 106 -3.14 21.74 5.68
N VAL A 107 -3.09 20.51 5.20
CA VAL A 107 -1.99 20.01 4.35
C VAL A 107 -1.89 20.84 3.07
N ARG A 108 -3.02 21.13 2.41
CA ARG A 108 -3.05 21.95 1.20
C ARG A 108 -2.62 23.40 1.46
N ALA A 109 -3.11 23.98 2.55
CA ALA A 109 -2.70 25.34 2.93
C ALA A 109 -1.20 25.42 3.19
N GLU A 110 -0.64 24.43 3.89
CA GLU A 110 0.79 24.37 4.16
C GLU A 110 1.61 24.19 2.87
N MET A 111 1.18 23.36 1.95
CA MET A 111 1.84 23.19 0.65
C MET A 111 1.86 24.52 -0.13
N ARG A 112 0.71 25.20 -0.25
CA ARG A 112 0.62 26.51 -0.91
C ARG A 112 1.51 27.57 -0.27
N ARG A 113 1.60 27.58 1.06
CA ARG A 113 2.47 28.50 1.78
C ARG A 113 3.95 28.30 1.43
N ARG A 114 4.35 27.05 1.12
CA ARG A 114 5.73 26.69 0.78
C ARG A 114 6.11 26.95 -0.67
N ILE A 115 5.12 27.04 -1.58
CA ILE A 115 5.32 27.27 -3.02
C ILE A 115 4.67 28.57 -3.52
N PRO A 116 4.86 29.72 -2.86
CA PRO A 116 4.10 30.95 -3.18
C PRO A 116 4.34 31.49 -4.59
N ASN A 117 5.48 31.16 -5.20
CA ASN A 117 5.94 31.71 -6.48
C ASN A 117 5.91 30.68 -7.61
N ALA A 118 5.08 29.63 -7.51
CA ALA A 118 4.93 28.68 -8.59
C ALA A 118 4.46 29.42 -9.86
N PRO A 119 5.14 29.26 -11.02
CA PRO A 119 4.74 29.90 -12.25
C PRO A 119 3.39 29.37 -12.73
N ALA A 120 2.59 30.23 -13.37
CA ALA A 120 1.31 29.83 -13.94
C ALA A 120 1.47 28.83 -15.09
N ASP A 121 2.54 29.00 -15.88
CA ASP A 121 2.88 28.07 -16.97
C ASP A 121 4.03 27.15 -16.56
N PRO A 122 3.87 25.83 -16.70
CA PRO A 122 4.95 24.90 -16.39
C PRO A 122 6.10 25.13 -17.37
N VAL A 123 7.25 25.55 -16.84
CA VAL A 123 8.52 25.46 -17.58
C VAL A 123 8.73 23.99 -17.90
N SER A 124 9.02 23.66 -19.17
CA SER A 124 9.20 22.28 -19.68
C SER A 124 9.69 21.30 -18.60
N PRO A 125 8.82 20.54 -17.96
CA PRO A 125 9.17 19.88 -16.70
C PRO A 125 10.04 18.67 -16.97
N ARG A 126 11.07 18.47 -16.13
CA ARG A 126 11.80 17.19 -16.08
C ARG A 126 10.85 16.03 -15.78
N LEU A 127 9.80 16.32 -15.03
CA LEU A 127 8.76 15.42 -14.60
C LEU A 127 7.41 16.15 -14.76
N ALA A 128 6.46 15.54 -15.45
CA ALA A 128 5.10 16.04 -15.60
C ALA A 128 4.14 15.22 -14.73
N PHE A 129 3.23 15.93 -14.05
CA PHE A 129 2.11 15.30 -13.33
C PHE A 129 0.90 15.24 -14.26
N LEU A 130 0.35 14.03 -14.44
CA LEU A 130 -0.80 13.77 -15.29
C LEU A 130 -1.99 13.42 -14.40
N ASP A 131 -3.13 14.03 -14.68
CA ASP A 131 -4.32 13.98 -13.84
C ASP A 131 -5.58 13.84 -14.71
N SER A 132 -6.29 12.73 -14.61
CA SER A 132 -7.51 12.46 -15.38
C SER A 132 -8.67 13.38 -15.01
N THR A 133 -8.63 14.08 -13.87
CA THR A 133 -9.66 15.06 -13.49
C THR A 133 -9.55 16.34 -14.33
N SER A 134 -8.39 16.60 -14.94
CA SER A 134 -8.18 17.76 -15.82
C SER A 134 -8.55 17.44 -17.28
N ALA A 135 -7.99 16.38 -17.84
CA ALA A 135 -8.18 15.91 -19.20
C ALA A 135 -7.84 14.42 -19.28
N PRO A 136 -8.19 13.70 -20.35
CA PRO A 136 -7.73 12.34 -20.59
C PRO A 136 -6.21 12.23 -20.49
N ILE A 137 -5.71 11.16 -19.84
CA ILE A 137 -4.25 10.99 -19.61
C ILE A 137 -3.48 10.94 -20.94
N VAL A 138 -4.03 10.26 -21.97
CA VAL A 138 -3.38 10.17 -23.28
C VAL A 138 -3.27 11.53 -23.97
N GLU A 139 -4.26 12.42 -23.85
CA GLU A 139 -4.16 13.77 -24.40
C GLU A 139 -3.03 14.56 -23.73
N GLN A 140 -2.92 14.48 -22.41
CA GLN A 140 -1.84 15.10 -21.65
C GLN A 140 -0.47 14.50 -22.03
N LEU A 141 -0.40 13.17 -22.20
CA LEU A 141 0.81 12.48 -22.61
C LEU A 141 1.25 12.90 -24.03
N ASN A 142 0.30 12.98 -24.98
CA ASN A 142 0.55 13.45 -26.33
C ASN A 142 1.02 14.91 -26.38
N ALA A 143 0.49 15.78 -25.49
CA ALA A 143 0.94 17.16 -25.37
C ALA A 143 2.40 17.30 -24.89
N LEU A 144 2.95 16.26 -24.25
CA LEU A 144 4.36 16.21 -23.87
C LEU A 144 5.28 15.78 -25.03
N LEU A 145 4.77 15.17 -26.08
CA LEU A 145 5.56 14.81 -27.24
C LEU A 145 5.87 16.08 -28.05
N PRO A 146 7.08 16.22 -28.60
CA PRO A 146 7.41 17.31 -29.52
C PRO A 146 6.52 17.25 -30.78
N GLN A 147 6.35 18.38 -31.45
CA GLN A 147 5.65 18.41 -32.74
C GLN A 147 6.41 17.61 -33.81
N ASN A 148 5.69 16.97 -34.71
CA ASN A 148 6.24 16.19 -35.84
C ASN A 148 7.17 15.03 -35.43
N VAL A 149 6.83 14.34 -34.33
CA VAL A 149 7.56 13.12 -33.94
C VAL A 149 7.14 11.91 -34.76
N VAL A 150 8.06 10.99 -34.90
CA VAL A 150 7.81 9.65 -35.42
C VAL A 150 7.98 8.66 -34.27
N ILE A 151 6.90 8.01 -33.87
CA ILE A 151 6.94 6.98 -32.82
C ILE A 151 7.52 5.70 -33.41
N GLU A 152 8.64 5.23 -32.86
CA GLU A 152 9.38 4.03 -33.30
C GLU A 152 9.05 2.80 -32.44
N SER A 153 8.62 3.00 -31.21
CA SER A 153 8.23 1.89 -30.32
C SER A 153 7.22 2.34 -29.27
N ILE A 154 6.35 1.42 -28.88
CA ILE A 154 5.43 1.59 -27.75
C ILE A 154 5.59 0.36 -26.87
N GLY A 155 5.88 0.57 -25.60
CA GLY A 155 5.89 -0.47 -24.55
C GLY A 155 4.80 -0.20 -23.54
N MET A 156 3.99 -1.20 -23.24
CA MET A 156 2.92 -1.14 -22.25
C MET A 156 3.05 -2.30 -21.28
N LEU A 157 2.96 -2.04 -19.97
CA LEU A 157 2.93 -3.06 -18.93
C LEU A 157 1.73 -2.76 -18.01
N ALA A 158 0.80 -3.69 -17.91
CA ALA A 158 -0.32 -3.54 -17.00
C ALA A 158 -0.94 -4.90 -16.62
N PRO A 159 -1.56 -5.00 -15.43
CA PRO A 159 -2.34 -6.17 -15.05
C PRO A 159 -3.69 -6.25 -15.77
N PHE A 160 -4.19 -5.10 -16.26
CA PHE A 160 -5.50 -4.98 -16.91
C PHE A 160 -5.42 -4.14 -18.16
N TYR A 161 -6.02 -4.64 -19.20
CA TYR A 161 -6.23 -3.98 -20.49
C TYR A 161 -7.71 -3.73 -20.73
N GLU A 162 -8.04 -2.94 -21.75
CA GLU A 162 -9.41 -2.77 -22.21
C GLU A 162 -10.03 -4.11 -22.63
N ARG A 163 -11.35 -4.14 -22.71
CA ARG A 163 -12.08 -5.35 -23.14
C ARG A 163 -12.00 -5.55 -24.65
N ASP A 164 -12.21 -6.78 -25.06
CA ASP A 164 -12.12 -7.23 -26.45
C ASP A 164 -13.39 -6.90 -27.30
N ASP A 165 -14.41 -6.32 -26.66
CA ASP A 165 -15.63 -5.84 -27.33
C ASP A 165 -15.42 -4.58 -28.18
N VAL A 166 -14.25 -3.95 -28.05
CA VAL A 166 -13.81 -2.87 -28.93
C VAL A 166 -13.18 -3.50 -30.18
N GLY A 167 -14.01 -3.82 -31.14
CA GLY A 167 -13.63 -4.63 -32.31
C GLY A 167 -12.71 -4.01 -33.34
N GLU A 168 -12.38 -2.71 -33.25
CA GLU A 168 -11.55 -2.01 -34.20
C GLU A 168 -10.49 -1.15 -33.50
N LEU A 169 -9.32 -1.02 -34.10
CA LEU A 169 -8.26 -0.10 -33.66
C LEU A 169 -8.63 1.34 -34.04
N ASP A 170 -9.72 1.82 -33.53
CA ASP A 170 -10.13 3.22 -33.69
C ASP A 170 -9.60 4.10 -32.54
N SER A 171 -9.86 5.39 -32.62
CA SER A 171 -9.45 6.35 -31.57
C SER A 171 -10.12 6.13 -30.23
N THR A 172 -11.10 5.22 -30.14
CA THR A 172 -11.79 4.87 -28.89
C THR A 172 -11.10 3.73 -28.14
N SER A 173 -10.16 3.03 -28.78
CA SER A 173 -9.28 2.05 -28.14
C SER A 173 -7.94 2.67 -27.75
N ILE A 174 -7.29 2.13 -26.72
CA ILE A 174 -5.97 2.62 -26.31
C ILE A 174 -4.92 2.37 -27.39
N PHE A 175 -5.00 1.23 -28.04
CA PHE A 175 -4.08 0.90 -29.13
C PHE A 175 -4.29 1.85 -30.32
N GLY A 176 -5.55 2.11 -30.69
CA GLY A 176 -5.88 3.04 -31.77
C GLY A 176 -5.48 4.48 -31.51
N ALA A 177 -5.70 4.96 -30.28
CA ALA A 177 -5.34 6.31 -29.87
C ALA A 177 -3.82 6.58 -29.93
N LEU A 178 -2.99 5.56 -29.67
CA LEU A 178 -1.53 5.65 -29.75
C LEU A 178 -1.00 5.48 -31.17
N LEU A 179 -1.77 4.84 -32.06
CA LEU A 179 -1.36 4.54 -33.44
C LEU A 179 -1.33 5.77 -34.36
N ALA A 180 -2.04 6.83 -34.04
CA ALA A 180 -2.18 8.00 -34.91
C ALA A 180 -0.83 8.65 -35.32
N HIS A 181 0.24 8.40 -34.57
CA HIS A 181 1.57 8.98 -34.78
C HIS A 181 2.67 7.92 -34.97
N THR A 182 2.32 6.63 -35.15
CA THR A 182 3.29 5.55 -35.26
C THR A 182 3.75 5.34 -36.72
N ASP A 183 5.05 5.03 -36.88
CA ASP A 183 5.62 4.53 -38.13
C ASP A 183 5.12 3.10 -38.36
N GLU A 184 4.98 2.69 -39.66
CA GLU A 184 4.71 1.30 -40.06
C GLU A 184 5.79 0.31 -39.58
N LYS A 185 6.97 0.83 -39.25
CA LYS A 185 8.11 0.04 -38.73
C LYS A 185 8.14 0.01 -37.19
N ALA A 186 7.17 0.64 -36.51
CA ALA A 186 7.16 0.69 -35.06
C ALA A 186 6.96 -0.70 -34.45
N VAL A 187 7.51 -0.86 -33.25
CA VAL A 187 7.42 -2.10 -32.47
C VAL A 187 6.46 -1.89 -31.30
N LEU A 188 5.60 -2.87 -31.03
CA LEU A 188 4.72 -2.88 -29.88
C LEU A 188 5.15 -3.95 -28.88
N ASP A 189 5.52 -3.52 -27.69
CA ASP A 189 5.81 -4.38 -26.53
C ASP A 189 4.62 -4.39 -25.57
N VAL A 190 4.04 -5.55 -25.31
CA VAL A 190 2.88 -5.72 -24.43
C VAL A 190 3.24 -6.63 -23.26
N GLY A 191 3.43 -6.03 -22.08
CA GLY A 191 3.66 -6.74 -20.83
C GLY A 191 2.35 -7.05 -20.14
N VAL A 192 2.08 -8.31 -19.86
CA VAL A 192 0.78 -8.79 -19.39
C VAL A 192 0.89 -9.51 -18.04
N ALA A 193 -0.18 -9.42 -17.26
CA ALA A 193 -0.40 -10.36 -16.18
C ALA A 193 -0.93 -11.69 -16.76
N TRP A 194 -0.60 -12.76 -16.11
CA TRP A 194 -1.13 -14.05 -16.44
C TRP A 194 -1.65 -14.76 -15.21
N ASP A 195 -2.56 -15.66 -15.40
CA ASP A 195 -3.00 -16.59 -14.40
C ASP A 195 -2.54 -17.98 -14.81
N ASN A 196 -1.90 -18.65 -13.88
CA ASN A 196 -1.53 -20.03 -14.02
C ASN A 196 -2.16 -20.77 -12.84
N PRO A 197 -3.46 -21.09 -12.93
CA PRO A 197 -4.10 -21.84 -11.89
C PRO A 197 -3.39 -23.19 -11.78
N GLN A 198 -2.55 -23.33 -10.75
CA GLN A 198 -1.94 -24.61 -10.43
C GLN A 198 -3.06 -25.57 -10.01
N MET A 199 -3.37 -26.49 -10.87
CA MET A 199 -4.20 -27.63 -10.53
C MET A 199 -3.26 -28.78 -10.14
N HIS A 200 -3.20 -29.10 -8.86
CA HIS A 200 -2.55 -30.33 -8.42
C HIS A 200 -3.34 -31.50 -8.96
N ALA A 201 -2.69 -32.39 -9.69
CA ALA A 201 -3.29 -33.69 -9.94
C ALA A 201 -3.43 -34.41 -8.59
N SER A 202 -4.65 -34.63 -8.17
CA SER A 202 -4.95 -35.37 -6.93
C SER A 202 -5.20 -36.87 -7.17
N ASN A 203 -5.42 -37.24 -8.43
CA ASN A 203 -5.73 -38.59 -8.80
C ASN A 203 -5.41 -38.91 -10.28
N HIS A 204 -5.53 -40.17 -10.63
CA HIS A 204 -5.23 -40.71 -11.94
C HIS A 204 -6.18 -40.21 -13.06
N SER A 205 -7.42 -39.90 -12.72
CA SER A 205 -8.41 -39.36 -13.67
C SER A 205 -8.01 -37.97 -14.13
N GLU A 206 -7.54 -37.11 -13.22
CA GLU A 206 -7.07 -35.76 -13.55
C GLU A 206 -5.80 -35.83 -14.41
N LEU A 207 -4.89 -36.79 -14.17
CA LEU A 207 -3.75 -37.03 -15.04
C LEU A 207 -4.20 -37.38 -16.47
N GLN A 208 -5.22 -38.22 -16.60
CA GLN A 208 -5.78 -38.62 -17.89
C GLN A 208 -6.43 -37.43 -18.63
N GLU A 209 -7.16 -36.58 -17.91
CA GLU A 209 -7.77 -35.35 -18.45
C GLU A 209 -6.74 -34.31 -18.88
N GLY A 210 -5.56 -34.33 -18.26
CA GLY A 210 -4.46 -33.41 -18.52
C GLY A 210 -3.47 -33.87 -19.60
N LEU A 211 -3.74 -34.94 -20.34
CA LEU A 211 -2.87 -35.37 -21.46
C LEU A 211 -2.74 -34.25 -22.52
N GLY A 212 -1.53 -34.06 -23.03
CA GLY A 212 -1.21 -33.01 -23.97
C GLY A 212 -1.03 -31.61 -23.36
N ARG A 213 -1.26 -31.44 -22.06
CA ARG A 213 -1.04 -30.17 -21.34
C ARG A 213 0.38 -30.11 -20.75
N LEU A 214 0.85 -28.92 -20.45
CA LEU A 214 2.12 -28.71 -19.77
C LEU A 214 1.95 -29.00 -18.28
N TRP A 215 2.83 -29.83 -17.74
CA TRP A 215 2.90 -30.18 -16.32
C TRP A 215 4.25 -29.82 -15.75
N THR A 216 4.29 -29.49 -14.49
CA THR A 216 5.54 -29.37 -13.75
C THR A 216 5.72 -30.59 -12.87
N TRP A 217 6.89 -31.17 -12.94
CA TRP A 217 7.28 -32.34 -12.17
C TRP A 217 8.54 -32.04 -11.36
N GLU A 218 8.45 -32.20 -10.04
CA GLU A 218 9.62 -32.17 -9.18
C GLU A 218 10.35 -33.51 -9.25
N ALA A 219 11.50 -33.52 -9.91
CA ALA A 219 12.35 -34.70 -10.02
C ALA A 219 13.55 -34.59 -9.08
N GLU A 220 13.92 -35.69 -8.43
CA GLU A 220 15.15 -35.79 -7.66
C GLU A 220 16.22 -36.41 -8.55
N GLN A 221 17.31 -35.70 -8.82
CA GLN A 221 18.42 -36.19 -9.61
C GLN A 221 19.72 -35.87 -8.87
N ASN A 222 20.49 -36.92 -8.54
CA ASN A 222 21.77 -36.83 -7.81
C ASN A 222 21.67 -36.14 -6.42
N GLY A 223 20.54 -36.29 -5.73
CA GLY A 223 20.30 -35.66 -4.42
C GLY A 223 19.86 -34.18 -4.49
N GLU A 224 19.74 -33.61 -5.67
CA GLU A 224 19.20 -32.29 -5.89
C GLU A 224 17.76 -32.36 -6.43
N ARG A 225 16.89 -31.53 -5.90
CA ARG A 225 15.51 -31.38 -6.39
C ARG A 225 15.50 -30.37 -7.53
N ALA A 226 15.10 -30.80 -8.71
CA ALA A 226 14.94 -29.97 -9.88
C ALA A 226 13.50 -30.02 -10.39
N LEU A 227 12.97 -28.86 -10.77
CA LEU A 227 11.69 -28.78 -11.46
C LEU A 227 11.89 -29.07 -12.93
N ARG A 228 11.07 -29.97 -13.46
CA ARG A 228 11.05 -30.35 -14.87
C ARG A 228 9.69 -30.04 -15.46
N HIS A 229 9.69 -29.55 -16.69
CA HIS A 229 8.48 -29.36 -17.45
C HIS A 229 8.27 -30.54 -18.39
N ILE A 230 7.10 -31.16 -18.33
CA ILE A 230 6.74 -32.30 -19.15
C ILE A 230 5.39 -32.10 -19.82
N VAL A 231 5.19 -32.72 -20.98
CA VAL A 231 3.89 -32.80 -21.65
C VAL A 231 3.49 -34.26 -21.75
N PRO A 232 2.62 -34.77 -20.85
CA PRO A 232 2.10 -36.13 -20.91
C PRO A 232 1.41 -36.37 -22.26
N GLN A 233 1.79 -37.45 -22.95
CA GLN A 233 1.25 -37.80 -24.27
C GLN A 233 0.27 -38.96 -24.19
N ALA A 234 0.58 -39.98 -23.39
CA ALA A 234 -0.26 -41.15 -23.23
C ALA A 234 -0.09 -41.78 -21.84
N LEU A 235 -1.21 -42.14 -21.24
CA LEU A 235 -1.27 -42.93 -20.03
C LEU A 235 -1.51 -44.38 -20.43
N ARG A 236 -0.54 -45.26 -20.11
CA ARG A 236 -0.62 -46.71 -20.35
C ARG A 236 -0.84 -47.45 -19.02
N PRO A 237 -1.22 -48.71 -19.03
CA PRO A 237 -1.49 -49.46 -17.80
C PRO A 237 -0.37 -49.44 -16.76
N ASN A 238 0.89 -49.37 -17.20
CA ASN A 238 2.07 -49.42 -16.31
C ASN A 238 3.07 -48.27 -16.55
N SER A 239 2.74 -47.27 -17.37
CA SER A 239 3.69 -46.17 -17.68
C SER A 239 3.00 -44.92 -18.18
N LEU A 240 3.67 -43.78 -17.97
CA LEU A 240 3.33 -42.50 -18.55
C LEU A 240 4.36 -42.18 -19.64
N ASP A 241 3.88 -41.93 -20.89
CA ASP A 241 4.68 -41.42 -21.98
C ASP A 241 4.57 -39.88 -21.96
N TYR A 242 5.69 -39.17 -22.02
CA TYR A 242 5.71 -37.70 -21.99
C TYR A 242 6.84 -37.14 -22.87
N ILE A 243 6.70 -35.86 -23.27
CA ILE A 243 7.76 -35.07 -23.89
C ILE A 243 8.43 -34.23 -22.79
N ASP A 244 9.76 -34.27 -22.75
CA ASP A 244 10.56 -33.46 -21.82
C ASP A 244 10.83 -32.02 -22.34
N GLU A 245 11.51 -31.21 -21.52
CA GLU A 245 11.86 -29.82 -21.84
C GLU A 245 12.72 -29.68 -23.12
N ALA A 246 13.46 -30.70 -23.46
CA ALA A 246 14.29 -30.74 -24.66
C ALA A 246 13.50 -31.20 -25.91
N GLY A 247 12.19 -31.46 -25.78
CA GLY A 247 11.34 -32.00 -26.85
C GLY A 247 11.51 -33.50 -27.08
N ALA A 248 12.23 -34.23 -26.19
CA ALA A 248 12.46 -35.65 -26.36
C ALA A 248 11.33 -36.49 -25.72
N SER A 249 10.89 -37.53 -26.45
CA SER A 249 9.91 -38.49 -25.90
C SER A 249 10.54 -39.35 -24.81
N ARG A 250 9.91 -39.39 -23.67
CA ARG A 250 10.32 -40.14 -22.49
C ARG A 250 9.20 -41.03 -21.97
N ARG A 251 9.57 -42.01 -21.17
CA ARG A 251 8.65 -42.91 -20.48
C ARG A 251 9.06 -43.06 -19.04
N CYS A 252 8.13 -42.94 -18.11
CA CYS A 252 8.36 -43.27 -16.72
C CYS A 252 7.35 -44.35 -16.24
N PRO A 253 7.71 -45.17 -15.25
CA PRO A 253 6.78 -46.09 -14.63
C PRO A 253 5.59 -45.36 -14.02
N LEU A 254 4.40 -45.99 -14.07
CA LEU A 254 3.17 -45.38 -13.54
C LEU A 254 3.24 -45.19 -12.03
N ASP A 255 3.87 -46.15 -11.31
CA ASP A 255 4.07 -46.04 -9.86
C ASP A 255 4.84 -44.78 -9.47
N HIS A 256 5.78 -44.37 -10.29
CA HIS A 256 6.53 -43.12 -10.07
C HIS A 256 5.67 -41.88 -10.30
N ALA A 257 4.83 -41.89 -11.33
CA ALA A 257 3.87 -40.79 -11.58
C ALA A 257 2.80 -40.75 -10.46
N THR A 258 2.28 -41.89 -10.04
CA THR A 258 1.31 -42.00 -8.93
C THR A 258 1.91 -41.56 -7.59
N SER A 259 3.18 -41.90 -7.33
CA SER A 259 3.91 -41.40 -6.15
C SER A 259 4.12 -39.90 -6.20
N ALA A 260 4.43 -39.34 -7.36
CA ALA A 260 4.57 -37.88 -7.55
C ALA A 260 3.24 -37.14 -7.31
N ILE A 261 2.12 -37.72 -7.76
CA ILE A 261 0.76 -37.20 -7.47
C ILE A 261 0.49 -37.25 -5.95
N GLY A 262 0.69 -38.39 -5.32
CA GLY A 262 0.44 -38.59 -3.86
C GLY A 262 1.31 -37.69 -2.99
N GLN A 263 2.52 -37.39 -3.43
CA GLN A 263 3.43 -36.45 -2.77
C GLN A 263 3.23 -34.98 -3.18
N ARG A 264 2.22 -34.67 -4.03
CA ARG A 264 1.96 -33.35 -4.60
C ARG A 264 3.17 -32.75 -5.36
N LYS A 265 3.95 -33.61 -5.99
CA LYS A 265 5.14 -33.24 -6.78
C LYS A 265 4.86 -33.14 -8.28
N LEU A 266 3.65 -33.48 -8.71
CA LEU A 266 3.18 -33.38 -10.08
C LEU A 266 1.96 -32.47 -10.10
N TRP A 267 2.07 -31.36 -10.82
CA TRP A 267 0.94 -30.43 -10.99
C TRP A 267 0.78 -30.05 -12.44
N MET A 268 -0.46 -29.95 -12.85
CA MET A 268 -0.85 -29.54 -14.19
C MET A 268 -0.75 -28.00 -14.30
N GLN A 269 -0.05 -27.56 -15.32
CA GLN A 269 -0.15 -26.20 -15.78
C GLN A 269 -1.14 -26.17 -16.94
N PRO A 270 -2.37 -25.67 -16.79
CA PRO A 270 -3.16 -25.33 -17.95
C PRO A 270 -2.36 -24.31 -18.77
N PRO A 271 -2.61 -24.18 -20.08
CA PRO A 271 -1.96 -23.15 -20.86
C PRO A 271 -2.13 -21.82 -20.13
N PRO A 272 -1.04 -21.08 -19.88
CA PRO A 272 -1.13 -19.85 -19.15
C PRO A 272 -2.08 -18.92 -19.89
N VAL A 273 -3.00 -18.32 -19.15
CA VAL A 273 -3.95 -17.36 -19.66
C VAL A 273 -3.38 -15.96 -19.45
N ALA A 274 -2.98 -15.30 -20.51
CA ALA A 274 -2.54 -13.92 -20.46
C ALA A 274 -3.77 -12.99 -20.58
N PHE A 275 -3.85 -12.02 -19.68
CA PHE A 275 -4.97 -11.07 -19.67
C PHE A 275 -4.68 -9.88 -20.58
N ALA A 276 -5.04 -10.01 -21.84
CA ALA A 276 -4.93 -8.94 -22.83
C ALA A 276 -6.04 -9.07 -23.90
N PRO A 277 -6.43 -7.97 -24.56
CA PRO A 277 -7.50 -7.97 -25.58
C PRO A 277 -7.00 -8.67 -26.84
N ARG A 278 -7.53 -9.86 -27.12
CA ARG A 278 -7.14 -10.71 -28.26
C ARG A 278 -7.30 -9.99 -29.59
N ASN A 279 -8.47 -9.39 -29.81
CA ASN A 279 -8.79 -8.76 -31.10
C ASN A 279 -7.93 -7.51 -31.33
N ALA A 280 -7.73 -6.68 -30.30
CA ALA A 280 -6.89 -5.50 -30.40
C ALA A 280 -5.42 -5.87 -30.68
N ILE A 281 -4.89 -6.92 -30.05
CA ILE A 281 -3.54 -7.39 -30.30
C ILE A 281 -3.40 -7.99 -31.70
N ALA A 282 -4.38 -8.77 -32.17
CA ALA A 282 -4.39 -9.31 -33.53
C ALA A 282 -4.45 -8.19 -34.59
N ALA A 283 -5.27 -7.16 -34.36
CA ALA A 283 -5.34 -6.00 -35.23
C ALA A 283 -4.04 -5.17 -35.20
N ALA A 284 -3.41 -5.02 -34.02
CA ALA A 284 -2.09 -4.38 -33.90
C ALA A 284 -1.01 -5.12 -34.68
N ALA A 285 -1.05 -6.46 -34.71
CA ALA A 285 -0.10 -7.26 -35.48
C ALA A 285 -0.14 -6.99 -37.00
N GLY A 286 -1.22 -6.44 -37.51
CA GLY A 286 -1.35 -5.99 -38.91
C GLY A 286 -0.78 -4.60 -39.19
N ARG A 287 -0.45 -3.82 -38.15
CA ARG A 287 0.00 -2.41 -38.26
C ARG A 287 1.41 -2.15 -37.74
N PHE A 288 1.87 -2.91 -36.77
CA PHE A 288 3.22 -2.82 -36.24
C PHE A 288 4.17 -3.79 -36.97
N ALA A 289 5.42 -3.44 -37.09
CA ALA A 289 6.44 -4.32 -37.66
C ALA A 289 6.67 -5.59 -36.84
N ASP A 290 6.52 -5.47 -35.50
CA ASP A 290 6.62 -6.60 -34.57
C ASP A 290 5.72 -6.31 -33.34
N VAL A 291 4.99 -7.31 -32.89
CA VAL A 291 4.21 -7.29 -31.64
C VAL A 291 4.79 -8.34 -30.69
N ARG A 292 5.39 -7.88 -29.61
CA ARG A 292 6.09 -8.73 -28.66
C ARG A 292 5.34 -8.79 -27.33
N MET A 293 5.10 -10.00 -26.86
CA MET A 293 4.46 -10.24 -25.58
C MET A 293 5.51 -10.53 -24.50
N TRP A 294 5.30 -9.97 -23.31
CA TRP A 294 6.22 -10.06 -22.19
C TRP A 294 5.52 -10.48 -20.92
N LEU A 295 6.15 -11.36 -20.14
CA LEU A 295 5.73 -11.75 -18.79
C LEU A 295 6.75 -11.33 -17.76
N HIS A 296 6.28 -10.96 -16.57
CA HIS A 296 7.15 -10.77 -15.43
C HIS A 296 7.33 -12.10 -14.67
N PRO A 297 8.56 -12.56 -14.41
CA PRO A 297 8.79 -13.88 -13.80
C PRO A 297 8.29 -14.02 -12.35
N SER A 298 8.13 -12.93 -11.61
CA SER A 298 7.51 -12.99 -10.27
C SER A 298 6.05 -13.47 -10.29
N THR A 299 5.44 -13.52 -11.47
CA THR A 299 4.14 -14.14 -11.70
C THR A 299 4.24 -15.65 -11.96
N ARG A 300 5.46 -16.18 -12.09
CA ARG A 300 5.72 -17.62 -12.23
C ARG A 300 5.81 -18.28 -10.86
N LEU A 301 5.14 -19.40 -10.71
CA LEU A 301 5.32 -20.33 -9.61
C LEU A 301 6.42 -21.34 -10.01
N ASP A 302 7.68 -20.91 -10.02
CA ASP A 302 8.75 -21.77 -10.50
C ASP A 302 9.21 -22.85 -9.50
N ASP A 303 8.82 -22.75 -8.22
CA ASP A 303 9.39 -23.62 -7.20
C ASP A 303 8.42 -24.12 -6.12
N GLY A 304 7.12 -24.01 -6.37
CA GLY A 304 6.10 -24.44 -5.40
C GLY A 304 6.09 -23.65 -4.09
N ARG A 305 6.81 -22.52 -4.02
CA ARG A 305 6.79 -21.64 -2.86
C ARG A 305 5.67 -20.59 -2.99
N PRO A 306 5.02 -20.20 -1.88
CA PRO A 306 3.92 -19.23 -1.89
C PRO A 306 4.39 -17.79 -2.10
N GLN A 307 5.38 -17.55 -2.95
CA GLN A 307 5.91 -16.20 -3.26
C GLN A 307 5.36 -15.65 -4.58
N HIS A 308 4.20 -16.11 -4.99
CA HIS A 308 3.51 -15.52 -6.12
C HIS A 308 3.21 -14.04 -5.85
N ARG A 309 3.90 -13.16 -6.57
CA ARG A 309 3.63 -11.72 -6.56
C ARG A 309 2.90 -11.34 -7.85
N PRO A 310 1.58 -11.15 -7.80
CA PRO A 310 0.82 -10.76 -8.98
C PRO A 310 1.39 -9.48 -9.58
N LEU A 311 1.49 -9.42 -10.92
CA LEU A 311 1.83 -8.20 -11.60
C LEU A 311 0.72 -7.17 -11.36
N HIS A 312 1.08 -6.02 -10.79
CA HIS A 312 0.17 -4.89 -10.63
C HIS A 312 0.82 -3.57 -11.10
N ALA A 313 2.06 -3.63 -11.58
CA ALA A 313 2.77 -2.51 -12.17
C ALA A 313 2.06 -1.96 -13.42
N LYS A 314 2.11 -0.64 -13.60
CA LYS A 314 1.54 0.06 -14.75
C LYS A 314 2.57 1.04 -15.30
N LEU A 315 3.00 0.78 -16.53
CA LEU A 315 4.08 1.51 -17.19
C LEU A 315 3.75 1.65 -18.68
N MET A 316 4.00 2.81 -19.24
CA MET A 316 4.01 3.05 -20.67
C MET A 316 5.32 3.70 -21.08
N VAL A 317 5.88 3.27 -22.20
CA VAL A 317 7.10 3.81 -22.77
C VAL A 317 6.85 4.09 -24.24
N ILE A 318 7.09 5.31 -24.68
CA ILE A 318 6.97 5.72 -26.08
C ILE A 318 8.36 6.12 -26.55
N GLY A 319 8.99 5.28 -27.37
CA GLY A 319 10.24 5.62 -28.04
C GLY A 319 9.94 6.37 -29.34
N TYR A 320 10.53 7.53 -29.52
CA TYR A 320 10.25 8.39 -30.67
C TYR A 320 11.51 9.08 -31.20
N ARG A 321 11.39 9.55 -32.44
CA ARG A 321 12.40 10.36 -33.12
C ARG A 321 11.84 11.74 -33.43
N ALA A 322 12.56 12.79 -33.00
CA ALA A 322 12.27 14.20 -33.27
C ALA A 322 13.44 14.79 -34.04
N GLY A 323 13.32 14.87 -35.35
CA GLY A 323 14.44 15.24 -36.21
C GLY A 323 15.59 14.25 -36.16
N ARG A 324 16.74 14.62 -35.55
CA ARG A 324 17.90 13.76 -35.33
C ARG A 324 17.95 13.10 -33.96
N ASP A 325 17.17 13.62 -33.03
CA ASP A 325 17.19 13.15 -31.65
C ASP A 325 16.25 11.97 -31.48
N ARG A 326 16.69 10.98 -30.70
CA ARG A 326 15.92 9.80 -30.35
C ARG A 326 15.77 9.75 -28.83
N GLU A 327 14.54 9.79 -28.39
CA GLU A 327 14.18 9.91 -26.98
C GLU A 327 13.07 8.92 -26.61
N SER A 328 12.83 8.79 -25.33
CA SER A 328 11.65 8.09 -24.81
C SER A 328 10.87 8.98 -23.87
N LEU A 329 9.54 8.90 -23.96
CA LEU A 329 8.61 9.40 -22.97
C LEU A 329 8.13 8.21 -22.14
N VAL A 330 8.41 8.26 -20.84
CA VAL A 330 8.05 7.21 -19.89
C VAL A 330 6.92 7.72 -19.01
N MET A 331 5.86 6.96 -18.87
CA MET A 331 4.75 7.22 -17.96
C MET A 331 4.60 6.06 -16.99
N LEU A 332 4.49 6.35 -15.69
CA LEU A 332 4.11 5.37 -14.67
C LEU A 332 3.09 5.98 -13.69
N GLY A 333 2.26 5.13 -13.11
CA GLY A 333 1.23 5.61 -12.20
C GLY A 333 0.11 4.61 -11.93
N SER A 334 -1.06 5.14 -11.67
CA SER A 334 -2.24 4.33 -11.38
C SER A 334 -2.98 3.80 -12.63
N PRO A 335 -2.93 4.45 -13.83
CA PRO A 335 -3.78 4.05 -14.94
C PRO A 335 -3.49 2.65 -15.45
N ASN A 336 -4.50 1.81 -15.52
CA ASN A 336 -4.48 0.59 -16.31
C ASN A 336 -4.53 0.92 -17.82
N MET A 337 -4.16 -0.02 -18.68
CA MET A 337 -4.20 0.16 -20.13
C MET A 337 -5.64 -0.03 -20.64
N SER A 338 -6.54 0.83 -20.19
CA SER A 338 -7.96 0.79 -20.50
C SER A 338 -8.52 2.15 -20.87
N ARG A 339 -9.62 2.15 -21.64
CA ARG A 339 -10.30 3.36 -22.07
C ARG A 339 -10.69 4.27 -20.90
N ARG A 340 -11.29 3.71 -19.84
CA ARG A 340 -11.72 4.48 -18.67
C ARG A 340 -10.56 5.15 -17.91
N ALA A 341 -9.40 4.51 -17.90
CA ALA A 341 -8.24 5.03 -17.18
C ALA A 341 -7.44 6.06 -17.98
N LEU A 342 -7.36 5.91 -19.32
CA LEU A 342 -6.44 6.69 -20.14
C LEU A 342 -7.11 7.64 -21.13
N LEU A 343 -8.26 7.23 -21.73
CA LEU A 343 -8.90 7.96 -22.82
C LEU A 343 -10.09 8.81 -22.39
N MET A 344 -10.50 8.71 -21.12
CA MET A 344 -11.66 9.44 -20.62
C MET A 344 -11.25 10.35 -19.46
N LYS A 345 -11.83 11.54 -19.46
CA LYS A 345 -11.76 12.43 -18.31
C LYS A 345 -12.55 11.83 -17.16
N ALA A 346 -12.05 11.95 -15.94
CA ALA A 346 -12.72 11.47 -14.73
C ALA A 346 -14.09 12.12 -14.53
N GLY A 347 -15.06 11.30 -14.14
CA GLY A 347 -16.41 11.78 -13.85
C GLY A 347 -17.43 10.65 -13.69
N PRO A 348 -18.65 10.96 -13.20
CA PRO A 348 -19.71 9.97 -13.03
C PRO A 348 -20.02 9.25 -14.34
N ALA A 349 -20.06 7.91 -14.30
CA ALA A 349 -20.28 7.03 -15.45
C ALA A 349 -19.32 7.24 -16.65
N ALA A 350 -18.24 7.98 -16.44
CA ALA A 350 -17.21 8.31 -17.44
C ALA A 350 -15.88 7.61 -17.10
N GLY A 351 -14.78 8.38 -17.05
CA GLY A 351 -13.46 7.85 -16.72
C GLY A 351 -13.21 7.71 -15.22
N ASN A 352 -12.21 6.91 -14.87
CA ASN A 352 -11.71 6.79 -13.52
C ASN A 352 -10.94 8.07 -13.10
N VAL A 353 -10.86 8.35 -11.80
CA VAL A 353 -9.86 9.26 -11.27
C VAL A 353 -8.53 8.52 -11.25
N GLU A 354 -7.58 8.99 -12.05
CA GLU A 354 -6.25 8.40 -12.19
C GLU A 354 -5.18 9.50 -12.10
N VAL A 355 -3.99 9.13 -11.62
CA VAL A 355 -2.81 9.98 -11.65
C VAL A 355 -1.61 9.20 -12.18
N ALA A 356 -0.76 9.89 -12.92
CA ALA A 356 0.51 9.37 -13.39
C ALA A 356 1.57 10.48 -13.37
N VAL A 357 2.80 10.06 -13.51
CA VAL A 357 3.93 10.95 -13.78
C VAL A 357 4.58 10.53 -15.09
N ALA A 358 5.01 11.53 -15.86
CA ALA A 358 5.71 11.30 -17.11
C ALA A 358 7.02 12.06 -17.14
N PHE A 359 8.06 11.45 -17.70
CA PHE A 359 9.38 12.06 -17.86
C PHE A 359 10.05 11.60 -19.17
N ARG A 360 10.98 12.40 -19.64
CA ARG A 360 11.75 12.10 -20.86
C ARG A 360 13.10 11.51 -20.53
N LEU A 361 13.54 10.59 -21.38
CA LEU A 361 14.89 10.05 -21.40
C LEU A 361 15.53 10.41 -22.73
N ASN A 362 16.77 10.90 -22.72
CA ASN A 362 17.53 11.34 -23.89
C ASN A 362 18.07 10.14 -24.72
N THR A 363 17.38 9.02 -24.66
CA THR A 363 17.68 7.81 -25.42
C THR A 363 16.40 7.01 -25.60
N VAL A 364 16.34 6.23 -26.67
CA VAL A 364 15.26 5.27 -26.85
C VAL A 364 15.51 4.09 -25.92
N VAL A 365 14.54 3.81 -25.05
CA VAL A 365 14.53 2.64 -24.17
C VAL A 365 13.32 1.77 -24.46
N THR A 366 13.51 0.48 -24.36
CA THR A 366 12.46 -0.53 -24.50
C THR A 366 11.84 -0.86 -23.15
N LEU A 367 10.67 -1.50 -23.19
CA LEU A 367 10.01 -2.00 -21.98
C LEU A 367 10.94 -2.91 -21.16
N ARG A 368 11.71 -3.79 -21.84
CA ARG A 368 12.64 -4.71 -21.20
C ARG A 368 13.84 -4.02 -20.56
N GLU A 369 14.32 -2.92 -21.13
CA GLU A 369 15.44 -2.16 -20.53
C GLU A 369 15.02 -1.46 -19.23
N LEU A 370 13.75 -1.04 -19.13
CA LEU A 370 13.20 -0.48 -17.88
C LEU A 370 12.80 -1.56 -16.87
N VAL A 371 12.41 -2.74 -17.32
CA VAL A 371 12.02 -3.89 -16.48
C VAL A 371 12.80 -5.11 -16.98
N PRO A 372 14.08 -5.26 -16.59
CA PRO A 372 14.98 -6.27 -17.12
C PRO A 372 14.53 -7.71 -16.91
N GLU A 373 13.71 -7.94 -15.90
CA GLU A 373 13.18 -9.26 -15.54
C GLU A 373 12.16 -9.79 -16.55
N LEU A 374 11.64 -8.95 -17.45
CA LEU A 374 10.63 -9.38 -18.42
C LEU A 374 11.18 -10.45 -19.37
N VAL A 375 10.41 -11.52 -19.52
CA VAL A 375 10.70 -12.64 -20.41
C VAL A 375 9.76 -12.59 -21.61
N ARG A 376 10.33 -12.62 -22.83
CA ARG A 376 9.55 -12.69 -24.06
C ARG A 376 8.87 -14.06 -24.18
N ILE A 377 7.57 -14.04 -24.54
CA ILE A 377 6.79 -15.26 -24.70
C ILE A 377 6.29 -15.34 -26.15
N PRO A 378 6.42 -16.51 -26.79
CA PRO A 378 5.77 -16.75 -28.08
C PRO A 378 4.26 -16.65 -27.94
N SER A 379 3.58 -16.02 -28.89
CA SER A 379 2.12 -15.90 -28.91
C SER A 379 1.38 -17.25 -28.90
N SER A 380 2.06 -18.32 -29.34
CA SER A 380 1.54 -19.69 -29.30
C SER A 380 1.60 -20.38 -27.94
N ALA A 381 2.29 -19.79 -26.96
CA ALA A 381 2.55 -20.42 -25.66
C ALA A 381 1.46 -20.15 -24.61
N PHE A 382 0.46 -19.34 -24.91
CA PHE A 382 -0.60 -18.97 -23.96
C PHE A 382 -1.91 -18.65 -24.69
N GLU A 383 -3.01 -18.70 -23.94
CA GLU A 383 -4.31 -18.23 -24.39
C GLU A 383 -4.51 -16.78 -23.96
N LEU A 384 -4.94 -15.92 -24.89
CA LEU A 384 -5.39 -14.58 -24.56
C LEU A 384 -6.83 -14.65 -24.05
N SER A 385 -7.08 -14.09 -22.90
CA SER A 385 -8.40 -14.01 -22.30
C SER A 385 -8.65 -12.64 -21.68
N GLU A 386 -9.92 -12.28 -21.58
CA GLU A 386 -10.33 -11.15 -20.77
C GLU A 386 -10.40 -11.56 -19.30
N ARG A 387 -9.85 -10.73 -18.41
CA ARG A 387 -10.07 -10.90 -16.98
C ARG A 387 -11.52 -10.51 -16.65
N ARG A 388 -12.35 -11.50 -16.40
CA ARG A 388 -13.71 -11.25 -15.89
C ARG A 388 -13.60 -10.89 -14.41
N PHE A 389 -13.99 -9.68 -14.07
CA PHE A 389 -14.26 -9.34 -12.68
C PHE A 389 -15.60 -9.98 -12.30
N PRO A 390 -15.70 -10.57 -11.08
CA PRO A 390 -17.02 -10.92 -10.58
C PRO A 390 -17.86 -9.65 -10.59
N GLU A 391 -19.11 -9.73 -11.06
CA GLU A 391 -20.04 -8.63 -10.94
C GLU A 391 -20.13 -8.28 -9.45
N LEU A 392 -19.59 -7.13 -9.08
CA LEU A 392 -19.77 -6.59 -7.74
C LEU A 392 -21.26 -6.33 -7.60
N GLY A 393 -21.94 -7.12 -6.77
CA GLY A 393 -23.34 -6.87 -6.44
C GLY A 393 -23.49 -5.43 -5.95
N ARG A 394 -24.69 -4.86 -6.09
CA ARG A 394 -25.00 -3.47 -5.72
C ARG A 394 -24.37 -3.11 -4.37
N ASN A 395 -23.59 -2.04 -4.34
CA ASN A 395 -23.01 -1.53 -3.12
C ASN A 395 -24.01 -0.64 -2.37
N TYR A 396 -24.78 -1.25 -1.50
CA TYR A 396 -25.77 -0.52 -0.69
C TYR A 396 -25.12 0.44 0.34
N GLY A 397 -23.82 0.38 0.57
CA GLY A 397 -23.13 1.37 1.39
C GLY A 397 -23.25 2.79 0.85
N LEU A 398 -23.41 2.95 -0.46
CA LEU A 398 -23.67 4.23 -1.13
C LEU A 398 -25.04 4.83 -0.79
N ALA A 399 -25.97 4.05 -0.24
CA ALA A 399 -27.26 4.55 0.20
C ALA A 399 -27.19 5.49 1.41
N ILE A 400 -26.09 5.45 2.16
CA ILE A 400 -25.82 6.42 3.23
C ILE A 400 -24.94 7.53 2.67
N ASP A 401 -25.48 8.75 2.68
CA ASP A 401 -24.72 9.94 2.30
C ASP A 401 -23.68 10.28 3.35
N ARG A 402 -24.09 10.27 4.64
CA ARG A 402 -23.23 10.67 5.75
C ARG A 402 -23.71 10.09 7.06
N ALA A 403 -22.78 9.62 7.90
CA ALA A 403 -22.99 9.39 9.31
C ALA A 403 -22.13 10.39 10.11
N ALA A 404 -22.74 11.30 10.85
CA ALA A 404 -22.03 12.37 11.54
C ALA A 404 -22.32 12.34 13.04
N HIS A 405 -21.27 12.36 13.87
CA HIS A 405 -21.36 12.52 15.31
C HIS A 405 -21.04 13.95 15.72
N ASP A 406 -21.97 14.57 16.43
CA ASP A 406 -21.74 15.83 17.10
C ASP A 406 -21.39 15.55 18.57
N PRO A 407 -20.14 15.77 18.99
CA PRO A 407 -19.72 15.49 20.36
C PRO A 407 -20.23 16.52 21.37
N ILE A 408 -20.66 17.72 20.93
CA ILE A 408 -21.22 18.76 21.80
C ILE A 408 -22.66 18.41 22.18
N GLU A 409 -23.46 18.04 21.17
CA GLU A 409 -24.83 17.63 21.37
C GLU A 409 -24.96 16.16 21.79
N GLY A 410 -23.88 15.38 21.69
CA GLY A 410 -23.91 13.93 21.98
C GLY A 410 -24.87 13.20 21.04
N SER A 411 -24.92 13.60 19.77
CA SER A 411 -25.84 13.03 18.80
C SER A 411 -25.12 12.34 17.65
N LEU A 412 -25.74 11.33 17.04
CA LEU A 412 -25.34 10.73 15.78
C LEU A 412 -26.45 10.93 14.76
N THR A 413 -26.16 11.56 13.65
CA THR A 413 -27.09 11.75 12.53
C THR A 413 -26.63 10.96 11.32
N VAL A 414 -27.48 10.09 10.79
CA VAL A 414 -27.23 9.36 9.54
C VAL A 414 -28.17 9.89 8.46
N THR A 415 -27.61 10.50 7.41
CA THR A 415 -28.34 11.02 6.26
C THR A 415 -28.25 10.05 5.09
N TRP A 416 -29.31 10.02 4.30
CA TRP A 416 -29.43 9.09 3.18
C TRP A 416 -29.15 9.79 1.86
N SER A 417 -28.53 9.08 0.96
CA SER A 417 -28.30 9.50 -0.42
C SER A 417 -29.55 9.18 -1.30
N PRO A 418 -29.61 9.71 -2.54
CA PRO A 418 -30.66 9.33 -3.49
C PRO A 418 -30.74 7.82 -3.77
N GLU A 419 -29.61 7.10 -3.69
CA GLU A 419 -29.53 5.64 -3.88
C GLU A 419 -30.31 4.85 -2.81
N ALA A 420 -30.62 5.49 -1.70
CA ALA A 420 -31.44 4.88 -0.66
C ALA A 420 -32.90 4.66 -1.06
N ALA A 421 -33.38 5.34 -2.12
CA ALA A 421 -34.75 5.15 -2.64
C ALA A 421 -35.06 3.70 -3.09
N ASP A 422 -34.01 2.95 -3.43
CA ASP A 422 -34.12 1.56 -3.88
C ASP A 422 -33.71 0.54 -2.79
N LEU A 423 -33.55 0.97 -1.53
CA LEU A 423 -33.21 0.03 -0.46
C LEU A 423 -34.40 -0.92 -0.18
N PRO A 424 -34.15 -2.24 -0.18
CA PRO A 424 -35.10 -3.22 0.36
C PRO A 424 -35.15 -3.11 1.90
N ALA A 425 -35.57 -4.15 2.58
CA ALA A 425 -35.50 -4.20 4.02
C ALA A 425 -34.05 -4.00 4.51
N TRP A 426 -33.87 -3.07 5.43
CA TRP A 426 -32.55 -2.68 5.93
C TRP A 426 -32.51 -2.57 7.46
N ARG A 427 -31.32 -2.67 7.99
CA ARG A 427 -31.02 -2.50 9.42
C ARG A 427 -29.72 -1.75 9.57
N LEU A 428 -29.71 -0.72 10.42
CA LEU A 428 -28.52 0.07 10.77
C LEU A 428 -28.08 -0.26 12.19
N THR A 429 -26.81 -0.57 12.39
CA THR A 429 -26.24 -0.89 13.71
C THR A 429 -24.99 -0.07 13.99
N TYR A 430 -24.67 0.06 15.28
CA TYR A 430 -23.39 0.56 15.78
C TYR A 430 -22.84 -0.47 16.77
N GLY A 431 -21.76 -1.16 16.37
CA GLY A 431 -21.39 -2.39 17.04
C GLY A 431 -22.54 -3.39 17.04
N GLU A 432 -22.93 -3.87 18.21
CA GLU A 432 -24.09 -4.76 18.36
C GLU A 432 -25.43 -4.02 18.58
N THR A 433 -25.37 -2.69 18.77
CA THR A 433 -26.57 -1.88 19.07
C THR A 433 -27.35 -1.58 17.80
N LEU A 434 -28.63 -1.95 17.75
CA LEU A 434 -29.54 -1.56 16.67
C LEU A 434 -29.89 -0.08 16.80
N LEU A 435 -29.59 0.72 15.76
CA LEU A 435 -29.93 2.15 15.70
C LEU A 435 -31.30 2.37 15.04
N ALA A 436 -31.55 1.70 13.91
CA ALA A 436 -32.80 1.78 13.16
C ALA A 436 -32.97 0.58 12.23
N SER A 437 -34.22 0.30 11.81
CA SER A 437 -34.54 -0.68 10.78
C SER A 437 -35.88 -0.39 10.15
N ALA A 438 -36.02 -0.74 8.86
CA ALA A 438 -37.31 -0.68 8.14
C ALA A 438 -37.35 -1.73 7.02
N SER A 439 -38.58 -2.04 6.59
CA SER A 439 -38.86 -2.90 5.42
C SER A 439 -39.07 -2.10 4.12
N SER A 440 -38.93 -0.79 4.17
CA SER A 440 -39.07 0.14 3.06
C SER A 440 -37.91 1.14 3.04
N PRO A 441 -37.69 1.82 1.91
CA PRO A 441 -36.67 2.88 1.84
C PRO A 441 -36.82 3.92 2.95
N PRO A 442 -35.70 4.47 3.45
CA PRO A 442 -35.75 5.46 4.54
C PRO A 442 -36.33 6.79 4.04
N ALA A 443 -37.31 7.33 4.77
CA ALA A 443 -37.97 8.59 4.42
C ALA A 443 -37.34 9.82 5.10
N ALA A 444 -36.53 9.63 6.14
CA ALA A 444 -35.91 10.71 6.91
C ALA A 444 -34.54 10.27 7.47
N PRO A 445 -33.68 11.22 7.83
CA PRO A 445 -32.43 10.90 8.55
C PRO A 445 -32.70 10.13 9.84
N VAL A 446 -31.77 9.24 10.19
CA VAL A 446 -31.78 8.57 11.51
C VAL A 446 -31.00 9.44 12.47
N VAL A 447 -31.64 9.90 13.56
CA VAL A 447 -31.01 10.69 14.60
C VAL A 447 -31.02 9.90 15.90
N VAL A 448 -29.85 9.68 16.47
CA VAL A 448 -29.66 8.99 17.75
C VAL A 448 -29.14 10.00 18.76
N SER A 449 -29.96 10.30 19.79
CA SER A 449 -29.58 11.18 20.92
C SER A 449 -28.80 10.40 21.97
N ALA A 450 -27.99 11.12 22.76
CA ALA A 450 -27.12 10.53 23.78
C ALA A 450 -26.17 9.45 23.22
N PHE A 451 -25.71 9.69 22.03
CA PHE A 451 -24.77 8.79 21.37
C PHE A 451 -23.36 8.98 21.92
N VAL A 452 -22.70 7.87 22.24
CA VAL A 452 -21.31 7.86 22.70
C VAL A 452 -20.46 7.12 21.65
N LEU A 453 -19.50 7.84 21.06
CA LEU A 453 -18.56 7.26 20.13
C LEU A 453 -17.50 6.45 20.89
N LYS A 454 -17.48 5.13 20.68
CA LYS A 454 -16.47 4.24 21.27
C LYS A 454 -15.14 4.38 20.53
N PRO A 455 -13.98 4.33 21.22
CA PRO A 455 -12.66 4.41 20.57
C PRO A 455 -12.40 3.31 19.54
N SER A 456 -12.95 2.12 19.75
CA SER A 456 -12.77 0.95 18.88
C SER A 456 -13.71 0.88 17.68
N THR A 457 -14.83 1.62 17.72
CA THR A 457 -15.89 1.52 16.70
C THR A 457 -16.16 2.90 16.12
N ALA A 458 -15.67 3.17 14.93
CA ALA A 458 -15.86 4.47 14.28
C ALA A 458 -16.77 4.39 13.05
N GLU A 459 -17.65 3.40 13.02
CA GLU A 459 -18.53 3.18 11.88
C GLU A 459 -19.91 2.71 12.30
N VAL A 460 -20.92 3.06 11.51
CA VAL A 460 -22.21 2.40 11.51
C VAL A 460 -22.21 1.32 10.43
N VAL A 461 -22.97 0.26 10.64
CA VAL A 461 -23.06 -0.84 9.66
C VAL A 461 -24.49 -0.91 9.12
N LEU A 462 -24.63 -0.71 7.82
CA LEU A 462 -25.88 -0.94 7.10
C LEU A 462 -25.96 -2.41 6.68
N HIS A 463 -27.00 -3.09 7.10
CA HIS A 463 -27.29 -4.48 6.72
C HIS A 463 -28.42 -4.51 5.71
N VAL A 464 -28.18 -5.11 4.55
CA VAL A 464 -29.14 -5.27 3.45
C VAL A 464 -28.91 -6.64 2.80
N ASP A 465 -29.96 -7.41 2.62
CA ASP A 465 -29.93 -8.73 1.96
C ASP A 465 -28.84 -9.67 2.53
N GLY A 466 -28.68 -9.67 3.87
CA GLY A 466 -27.68 -10.48 4.56
C GLY A 466 -26.23 -9.98 4.42
N ARG A 467 -25.99 -8.91 3.67
CA ARG A 467 -24.68 -8.27 3.50
C ARG A 467 -24.52 -7.11 4.47
N LYS A 468 -23.24 -6.80 4.79
CA LYS A 468 -22.86 -5.71 5.70
C LYS A 468 -22.10 -4.65 4.94
N PHE A 469 -22.51 -3.39 5.12
CA PHE A 469 -21.88 -2.23 4.49
C PHE A 469 -21.51 -1.24 5.60
N PRO A 470 -20.25 -1.23 6.01
CA PRO A 470 -19.77 -0.29 7.03
C PRO A 470 -19.63 1.12 6.44
N VAL A 471 -20.06 2.11 7.21
CA VAL A 471 -19.97 3.53 6.86
C VAL A 471 -19.30 4.30 7.98
N PRO A 472 -18.25 5.09 7.73
CA PRO A 472 -17.53 5.80 8.77
C PRO A 472 -18.39 6.85 9.44
N ILE A 473 -18.21 7.00 10.74
CA ILE A 473 -18.77 8.11 11.50
C ILE A 473 -17.79 9.29 11.44
N LEU A 474 -18.27 10.40 10.90
CA LEU A 474 -17.56 11.66 10.88
C LEU A 474 -17.80 12.38 12.20
N VAL A 475 -16.77 12.93 12.79
CA VAL A 475 -16.90 13.78 13.97
C VAL A 475 -16.89 15.23 13.52
N THR A 476 -17.94 15.98 13.84
CA THR A 476 -18.11 17.36 13.39
C THR A 476 -17.13 18.32 14.05
N ASP A 477 -16.78 18.05 15.32
CA ASP A 477 -15.76 18.80 16.07
C ASP A 477 -14.83 17.83 16.81
N LEU A 478 -13.61 17.66 16.31
CA LEU A 478 -12.60 16.79 16.91
C LEU A 478 -12.08 17.34 18.25
N VAL A 479 -12.13 18.66 18.46
CA VAL A 479 -11.63 19.30 19.68
C VAL A 479 -12.63 19.11 20.82
N ALA A 480 -13.92 19.05 20.51
CA ALA A 480 -14.98 18.81 21.47
C ALA A 480 -15.15 17.33 21.86
N LEU A 481 -14.44 16.42 21.18
CA LEU A 481 -14.38 15.05 21.68
C LEU A 481 -13.82 15.06 23.11
N PRO A 482 -14.46 14.33 24.06
CA PRO A 482 -13.86 14.14 25.37
C PRO A 482 -12.42 13.66 25.13
N ALA A 483 -11.47 14.29 25.85
CA ALA A 483 -10.09 13.83 25.85
C ALA A 483 -10.17 12.30 26.00
N LEU A 484 -9.55 11.57 25.05
CA LEU A 484 -9.47 10.12 25.17
C LEU A 484 -9.06 9.86 26.62
N PRO A 485 -9.80 9.06 27.41
CA PRO A 485 -9.35 8.66 28.72
C PRO A 485 -7.91 8.28 28.57
N ALA A 486 -7.02 8.83 29.41
CA ALA A 486 -5.57 8.79 29.32
C ALA A 486 -5.17 7.52 28.60
N GLY A 487 -4.68 7.65 27.36
CA GLY A 487 -4.89 6.67 26.29
C GLY A 487 -4.75 5.23 26.74
N PRO A 488 -5.40 4.28 26.16
CA PRO A 488 -5.38 2.90 26.62
C PRO A 488 -3.96 2.61 27.02
N ALA A 489 -3.77 2.21 28.29
CA ALA A 489 -2.45 2.06 28.87
C ALA A 489 -1.73 1.04 27.97
N VAL A 490 -0.94 1.54 27.04
CA VAL A 490 -0.06 0.71 26.22
C VAL A 490 0.86 0.06 27.23
N GLY A 491 0.86 -1.25 27.31
CA GLY A 491 1.69 -1.97 28.27
C GLY A 491 3.16 -1.76 27.98
N LEU A 492 3.99 -2.06 28.96
CA LEU A 492 5.44 -1.97 28.79
C LEU A 492 5.94 -2.77 27.60
N ASP A 493 5.45 -4.01 27.46
CA ASP A 493 5.87 -4.94 26.40
C ASP A 493 5.54 -4.38 25.01
N GLU A 494 4.33 -3.83 24.83
CA GLU A 494 3.94 -3.22 23.56
C GLU A 494 4.74 -1.98 23.23
N LEU A 495 5.06 -1.15 24.24
CA LEU A 495 5.90 0.03 24.05
C LEU A 495 7.32 -0.35 23.65
N LEU A 496 7.89 -1.36 24.29
CA LEU A 496 9.24 -1.85 23.95
C LEU A 496 9.28 -2.48 22.54
N MET A 497 8.26 -3.26 22.18
CA MET A 497 8.16 -3.83 20.84
C MET A 497 7.96 -2.75 19.77
N LEU A 498 7.18 -1.70 20.07
CA LEU A 498 7.01 -0.55 19.18
C LEU A 498 8.33 0.22 19.02
N LEU A 499 8.94 0.61 20.12
CA LEU A 499 10.20 1.35 20.12
C LEU A 499 11.32 0.53 19.46
N GLY A 500 11.36 -0.77 19.71
CA GLY A 500 12.28 -1.72 19.07
C GLY A 500 11.94 -2.08 17.62
N ARG A 501 10.93 -1.42 17.02
CA ARG A 501 10.48 -1.63 15.63
C ARG A 501 10.01 -3.07 15.31
N ARG A 502 9.61 -3.84 16.31
CA ARG A 502 9.03 -5.18 16.12
C ARG A 502 7.56 -5.14 15.71
N ILE A 503 6.83 -4.12 16.16
CA ILE A 503 5.44 -3.85 15.76
C ILE A 503 5.28 -2.39 15.33
N GLY A 504 4.35 -2.12 14.42
CA GLY A 504 4.04 -0.76 13.99
C GLY A 504 3.14 -0.03 15.00
N ALA A 505 3.17 1.31 14.97
CA ALA A 505 2.35 2.17 15.83
C ALA A 505 0.85 1.87 15.69
N GLU A 506 0.38 1.57 14.49
CA GLU A 506 -1.00 1.19 14.22
C GLU A 506 -1.39 -0.08 15.01
N ARG A 507 -0.55 -1.11 14.96
CA ARG A 507 -0.79 -2.36 15.68
C ARG A 507 -0.77 -2.14 17.19
N THR A 508 0.13 -1.32 17.69
CA THR A 508 0.19 -0.94 19.11
C THR A 508 -1.10 -0.27 19.57
N ILE A 509 -1.60 0.70 18.79
CA ILE A 509 -2.86 1.39 19.08
C ILE A 509 -4.05 0.41 19.01
N GLN A 510 -4.05 -0.52 18.07
CA GLN A 510 -5.09 -1.55 17.96
C GLN A 510 -5.15 -2.44 19.20
N ILE A 511 -3.99 -2.94 19.64
CA ILE A 511 -3.87 -3.78 20.84
C ILE A 511 -4.39 -3.03 22.08
N ALA A 512 -3.94 -1.79 22.23
CA ALA A 512 -4.34 -0.95 23.34
C ALA A 512 -5.87 -0.66 23.33
N ALA A 513 -6.47 -0.43 22.16
CA ALA A 513 -7.91 -0.22 22.03
C ALA A 513 -8.74 -1.48 22.36
N GLN A 514 -8.26 -2.68 21.97
CA GLN A 514 -8.92 -3.95 22.31
C GLN A 514 -9.00 -4.19 23.82
N ARG A 515 -7.97 -3.80 24.57
CA ARG A 515 -7.98 -3.92 26.04
C ARG A 515 -9.00 -3.00 26.69
N VAL A 516 -9.21 -1.79 26.16
CA VAL A 516 -10.21 -0.84 26.70
C VAL A 516 -11.64 -1.38 26.52
N ASP A 517 -11.90 -2.07 25.40
CA ASP A 517 -13.22 -2.62 25.10
C ASP A 517 -13.51 -3.95 25.83
N GLY A 518 -12.57 -4.46 26.63
CA GLY A 518 -12.73 -5.71 27.38
C GLY A 518 -12.68 -6.96 26.50
N GLU A 519 -12.27 -6.83 25.25
CA GLU A 519 -12.03 -7.99 24.37
C GLU A 519 -10.79 -8.75 24.85
N ASN A 520 -10.91 -10.05 25.06
CA ASN A 520 -9.76 -10.92 25.32
C ASN A 520 -8.80 -10.83 24.12
N ALA A 521 -7.51 -10.75 24.41
CA ALA A 521 -6.48 -10.76 23.36
C ALA A 521 -6.71 -11.96 22.44
N SER A 522 -6.70 -11.74 21.12
CA SER A 522 -6.84 -12.83 20.17
C SER A 522 -5.67 -13.83 20.35
N PRO A 523 -5.85 -15.12 20.02
CA PRO A 523 -4.78 -16.10 20.08
C PRO A 523 -3.52 -15.69 19.29
N GLU A 524 -3.69 -14.90 18.24
CA GLU A 524 -2.60 -14.32 17.44
C GLU A 524 -1.78 -13.29 18.24
N LEU A 525 -2.42 -12.53 19.13
CA LEU A 525 -1.75 -11.56 20.00
C LEU A 525 -0.95 -12.28 21.10
N ALA A 526 -1.50 -13.34 21.69
CA ALA A 526 -0.78 -14.17 22.65
C ALA A 526 0.47 -14.81 22.02
N ALA A 527 0.40 -15.21 20.76
CA ALA A 527 1.54 -15.75 20.02
C ALA A 527 2.64 -14.70 19.72
N ILE A 528 2.28 -13.43 19.61
CA ILE A 528 3.25 -12.33 19.37
C ILE A 528 3.99 -11.95 20.67
N PHE A 529 3.30 -11.96 21.80
CA PHE A 529 3.85 -11.48 23.09
C PHE A 529 4.57 -12.56 23.89
N GLY A 530 4.39 -13.85 23.57
CA GLY A 530 4.97 -14.94 24.35
C GLY A 530 4.49 -14.93 25.81
N ASP A 531 5.13 -15.72 26.65
CA ASP A 531 4.76 -15.87 28.07
C ASP A 531 5.55 -14.95 29.01
N GLY A 532 6.22 -13.88 28.51
CA GLY A 532 6.96 -13.02 29.41
C GLY A 532 7.73 -11.88 28.77
N PHE A 533 8.18 -10.97 29.63
CA PHE A 533 9.04 -9.84 29.33
C PHE A 533 10.41 -10.31 28.82
N ASP A 534 10.79 -9.86 27.62
CA ASP A 534 12.12 -10.14 27.04
C ASP A 534 13.07 -8.95 27.31
N PRO A 535 14.10 -9.11 28.17
CA PRO A 535 15.08 -8.07 28.42
C PRO A 535 15.74 -7.52 27.16
N THR A 536 15.87 -8.34 26.11
CA THR A 536 16.52 -7.89 24.87
C THR A 536 15.70 -6.83 24.13
N ASP A 537 14.40 -6.78 24.32
CA ASP A 537 13.53 -5.77 23.73
C ASP A 537 13.77 -4.39 24.34
N VAL A 538 14.21 -4.30 25.60
CA VAL A 538 14.61 -3.04 26.24
C VAL A 538 15.82 -2.43 25.53
N PHE A 539 16.86 -3.21 25.33
CA PHE A 539 18.09 -2.71 24.68
C PHE A 539 17.82 -2.32 23.22
N ARG A 540 17.03 -3.14 22.52
CA ARG A 540 16.62 -2.83 21.16
C ARG A 540 15.80 -1.54 21.10
N ALA A 541 14.88 -1.33 22.02
CA ALA A 541 14.07 -0.13 22.13
C ALA A 541 14.95 1.11 22.37
N TRP A 542 15.87 1.06 23.32
CA TRP A 542 16.76 2.18 23.63
C TRP A 542 17.67 2.53 22.45
N TRP A 543 18.20 1.53 21.79
CA TRP A 543 19.05 1.77 20.62
C TRP A 543 18.27 2.35 19.44
N SER A 544 17.09 1.84 19.15
CA SER A 544 16.23 2.39 18.10
C SER A 544 15.81 3.84 18.38
N VAL A 545 15.49 4.16 19.64
CA VAL A 545 15.22 5.55 20.05
C VAL A 545 16.44 6.43 19.79
N ALA A 546 17.62 5.98 20.17
CA ALA A 546 18.86 6.72 19.95
C ALA A 546 19.13 6.98 18.47
N GLU A 547 18.92 5.98 17.62
CA GLU A 547 19.03 6.08 16.17
C GLU A 547 18.01 7.08 15.59
N ASP A 548 16.74 7.00 16.01
CA ASP A 548 15.70 7.94 15.60
C ASP A 548 16.03 9.38 15.98
N LEU A 549 16.62 9.62 17.18
CA LEU A 549 16.99 10.95 17.64
C LEU A 549 18.18 11.55 16.85
N CYS A 550 18.97 10.72 16.20
CA CYS A 550 20.04 11.15 15.30
C CYS A 550 19.57 11.43 13.87
N ASP A 551 18.31 11.23 13.55
CA ASP A 551 17.77 11.58 12.23
C ASP A 551 17.79 13.09 12.00
N VAL A 552 18.51 13.52 10.96
CA VAL A 552 18.66 14.93 10.57
C VAL A 552 17.30 15.55 10.23
N SER A 553 16.38 14.77 9.68
CA SER A 553 15.05 15.25 9.23
C SER A 553 14.06 15.42 10.38
N LEU A 554 14.36 14.91 11.57
CA LEU A 554 13.46 14.96 12.72
C LEU A 554 13.29 16.40 13.21
N SER A 555 12.04 16.90 13.23
CA SER A 555 11.73 18.23 13.80
C SER A 555 11.98 18.26 15.33
N VAL A 556 12.11 19.45 15.91
CA VAL A 556 12.18 19.62 17.39
C VAL A 556 11.01 18.93 18.07
N GLN A 557 9.84 19.05 17.49
CA GLN A 557 8.62 18.47 18.03
C GLN A 557 8.62 16.95 17.90
N GLY A 558 8.98 16.41 16.74
CA GLY A 558 9.18 14.97 16.55
C GLY A 558 10.21 14.41 17.52
N PHE A 559 11.31 15.15 17.77
CA PHE A 559 12.33 14.80 18.73
C PHE A 559 11.77 14.72 20.18
N ARG A 560 10.97 15.71 20.58
CA ARG A 560 10.30 15.70 21.89
C ARG A 560 9.30 14.55 22.01
N LEU A 561 8.57 14.25 20.96
CA LEU A 561 7.63 13.13 20.96
C LEU A 561 8.31 11.77 21.09
N ARG A 562 9.49 11.59 20.47
CA ARG A 562 10.29 10.37 20.64
C ARG A 562 10.78 10.20 22.09
N LEU A 563 11.10 11.31 22.77
CA LEU A 563 11.50 11.28 24.18
C LEU A 563 10.31 11.18 25.13
N GLU A 564 9.31 12.06 24.99
CA GLU A 564 8.29 12.34 26.02
C GLU A 564 6.86 12.04 25.59
N GLY A 565 6.64 11.68 24.31
CA GLY A 565 5.31 11.37 23.82
C GLY A 565 4.71 10.11 24.44
N ALA A 566 3.40 9.93 24.30
CA ALA A 566 2.66 8.78 24.85
C ALA A 566 3.16 7.41 24.35
N LEU A 567 3.90 7.38 23.24
CA LEU A 567 4.54 6.20 22.64
C LEU A 567 6.08 6.39 22.57
N GLY A 568 6.64 7.30 23.35
CA GLY A 568 8.06 7.60 23.41
C GLY A 568 8.80 6.87 24.54
N ALA A 569 10.12 7.11 24.61
CA ALA A 569 10.97 6.51 25.64
C ALA A 569 10.49 6.82 27.07
N GLY A 570 9.95 8.03 27.31
CA GLY A 570 9.44 8.44 28.60
C GLY A 570 8.21 7.66 29.06
N ALA A 571 7.34 7.28 28.11
CA ALA A 571 6.18 6.42 28.43
C ALA A 571 6.64 5.00 28.82
N ALA A 572 7.60 4.43 28.09
CA ALA A 572 8.17 3.12 28.44
C ALA A 572 8.89 3.17 29.80
N TRP A 573 9.63 4.25 30.06
CA TRP A 573 10.27 4.47 31.35
C TRP A 573 9.26 4.57 32.50
N ALA A 574 8.19 5.33 32.32
CA ALA A 574 7.11 5.41 33.31
C ALA A 574 6.44 4.06 33.58
N CYS A 575 6.20 3.25 32.53
CA CYS A 575 5.67 1.89 32.69
C CYS A 575 6.63 0.96 33.44
N MET A 576 7.97 1.11 33.26
CA MET A 576 8.95 0.35 34.05
C MET A 576 8.91 0.72 35.54
N LEU A 577 8.82 2.02 35.87
CA LEU A 577 8.66 2.48 37.26
C LEU A 577 7.36 1.95 37.89
N ASP A 578 6.28 1.91 37.12
CA ASP A 578 5.00 1.34 37.59
C ASP A 578 5.05 -0.18 37.72
N ALA A 579 5.84 -0.87 36.87
CA ALA A 579 6.06 -2.31 36.98
C ALA A 579 6.77 -2.69 38.29
N VAL A 580 7.63 -1.83 38.85
CA VAL A 580 8.19 -2.01 40.20
C VAL A 580 7.09 -1.96 41.28
N LYS A 581 6.20 -0.97 41.20
CA LYS A 581 5.07 -0.84 42.14
C LYS A 581 4.15 -2.07 42.09
N CYS A 582 3.97 -2.65 40.90
CA CYS A 582 3.17 -3.85 40.67
C CYS A 582 3.96 -5.17 40.90
N ARG A 583 5.22 -5.12 41.32
CA ARG A 583 6.12 -6.25 41.53
C ARG A 583 6.30 -7.14 40.31
N LYS A 584 6.22 -6.57 39.11
CA LYS A 584 6.53 -7.25 37.83
C LYS A 584 8.00 -7.18 37.49
N LEU A 585 8.66 -6.09 37.91
CA LEU A 585 10.11 -5.88 37.81
C LEU A 585 10.66 -5.53 39.20
N THR A 586 11.92 -5.84 39.44
CA THR A 586 12.65 -5.43 40.63
C THR A 586 13.21 -4.01 40.46
N SER A 587 13.50 -3.33 41.58
CA SER A 587 14.15 -2.02 41.54
C SER A 587 15.52 -2.09 40.87
N GLU A 588 16.24 -3.19 41.05
CA GLU A 588 17.58 -3.42 40.49
C GLU A 588 17.51 -3.58 38.96
N GLU A 589 16.53 -4.33 38.43
CA GLU A 589 16.30 -4.45 36.97
C GLU A 589 15.99 -3.11 36.35
N VAL A 590 15.04 -2.34 36.94
CA VAL A 590 14.66 -1.02 36.44
C VAL A 590 15.83 -0.04 36.53
N TRP A 591 16.63 -0.10 37.60
CA TRP A 591 17.83 0.69 37.72
C TRP A 591 18.81 0.37 36.58
N PHE A 592 19.03 -0.90 36.30
CA PHE A 592 19.91 -1.35 35.23
C PHE A 592 19.43 -0.85 33.85
N TYR A 593 18.14 -1.04 33.53
CA TYR A 593 17.57 -0.60 32.25
C TYR A 593 17.57 0.92 32.08
N GLY A 594 17.34 1.67 33.16
CA GLY A 594 17.40 3.13 33.15
C GLY A 594 18.83 3.65 33.02
N SER A 595 19.82 2.99 33.63
CA SER A 595 21.23 3.32 33.45
C SER A 595 21.66 3.09 32.01
N GLU A 596 21.21 2.01 31.36
CA GLU A 596 21.46 1.76 29.94
C GLU A 596 20.80 2.80 29.04
N LEU A 597 19.56 3.23 29.35
CA LEU A 597 18.90 4.33 28.67
C LEU A 597 19.71 5.61 28.74
N LEU A 598 20.14 6.00 29.95
CA LEU A 598 20.96 7.21 30.15
C LEU A 598 22.27 7.13 29.37
N ARG A 599 23.01 6.03 29.50
CA ARG A 599 24.26 5.82 28.79
C ARG A 599 24.10 5.94 27.28
N THR A 600 23.03 5.30 26.73
CA THR A 600 22.73 5.34 25.32
C THR A 600 22.42 6.77 24.85
N LEU A 601 21.60 7.51 25.60
CA LEU A 601 21.19 8.86 25.23
C LEU A 601 22.28 9.92 25.46
N GLU A 602 23.08 9.79 26.50
CA GLU A 602 24.19 10.74 26.82
C GLU A 602 25.36 10.61 25.84
N ALA A 603 25.57 9.41 25.28
CA ALA A 603 26.58 9.17 24.25
C ALA A 603 26.19 9.74 22.88
N LEU A 604 24.96 10.21 22.70
CA LEU A 604 24.48 10.67 21.39
C LEU A 604 25.19 11.94 20.92
N THR A 605 25.71 11.88 19.72
CA THR A 605 26.18 13.03 18.97
C THR A 605 25.11 13.48 18.00
N LEU A 606 24.30 14.47 18.40
CA LEU A 606 23.27 15.01 17.53
C LEU A 606 23.88 15.64 16.27
N PRO A 607 23.26 15.40 15.09
CA PRO A 607 23.76 15.94 13.83
C PRO A 607 23.76 17.48 13.84
N PRO A 608 24.60 18.13 13.02
CA PRO A 608 24.61 19.57 12.87
C PRO A 608 23.30 20.05 12.23
N ALA A 609 22.54 20.87 12.95
CA ALA A 609 21.29 21.48 12.49
C ALA A 609 21.05 22.78 13.27
N GLU A 610 20.28 23.71 12.72
CA GLU A 610 19.94 24.99 13.39
C GLU A 610 19.26 24.80 14.75
N ASP A 611 18.45 23.75 14.86
CA ASP A 611 17.70 23.40 16.07
C ASP A 611 18.43 22.48 17.05
N ARG A 612 19.72 22.15 16.77
CA ARG A 612 20.55 21.24 17.57
C ARG A 612 20.62 21.64 19.05
N ALA A 613 20.71 22.95 19.33
CA ALA A 613 20.80 23.44 20.70
C ALA A 613 19.50 23.17 21.48
N VAL A 614 18.34 23.34 20.82
CA VAL A 614 17.02 23.08 21.41
C VAL A 614 16.82 21.59 21.67
N LYS A 615 17.17 20.73 20.69
CA LYS A 615 17.14 19.27 20.82
C LYS A 615 18.05 18.77 21.95
N ARG A 616 19.26 19.31 22.04
CA ARG A 616 20.21 19.00 23.13
C ARG A 616 19.65 19.41 24.49
N GLY A 617 18.97 20.57 24.59
CA GLY A 617 18.30 21.01 25.80
C GLY A 617 17.20 20.05 26.24
N ALA A 618 16.34 19.63 25.30
CA ALA A 618 15.27 18.66 25.56
C ALA A 618 15.85 17.30 26.03
N LEU A 619 16.88 16.80 25.34
CA LEU A 619 17.56 15.56 25.70
C LEU A 619 18.14 15.63 27.12
N LYS A 620 18.84 16.72 27.45
CA LYS A 620 19.41 16.93 28.78
C LYS A 620 18.34 16.93 29.86
N THR A 621 17.23 17.63 29.63
CA THR A 621 16.08 17.67 30.57
C THR A 621 15.51 16.27 30.80
N PHE A 622 15.35 15.49 29.72
CA PHE A 622 14.88 14.12 29.81
C PHE A 622 15.83 13.23 30.61
N CYS A 623 17.13 13.25 30.29
CA CYS A 623 18.15 12.47 31.01
C CYS A 623 18.21 12.85 32.49
N THR A 624 18.11 14.14 32.84
CA THR A 624 18.05 14.57 34.25
C THR A 624 16.87 13.93 34.98
N ARG A 625 15.68 13.96 34.39
CA ARG A 625 14.48 13.36 34.97
C ARG A 625 14.59 11.83 35.16
N VAL A 626 15.17 11.12 34.19
CA VAL A 626 15.43 9.68 34.33
C VAL A 626 16.42 9.43 35.47
N ARG A 627 17.48 10.23 35.58
CA ARG A 627 18.50 10.13 36.66
C ARG A 627 17.87 10.36 38.03
N ASP A 628 17.09 11.42 38.20
CA ASP A 628 16.38 11.71 39.45
C ASP A 628 15.45 10.54 39.83
N SER A 629 14.79 9.92 38.86
CA SER A 629 13.96 8.74 39.09
C SER A 629 14.77 7.53 39.55
N LEU A 630 15.95 7.30 38.96
CA LEU A 630 16.88 6.22 39.37
C LEU A 630 17.39 6.40 40.80
N GLU A 631 17.73 7.64 41.19
CA GLU A 631 18.19 7.95 42.54
C GLU A 631 17.09 7.70 43.59
N SER A 632 15.81 7.85 43.19
CA SER A 632 14.65 7.63 44.04
C SER A 632 14.28 6.15 44.24
N LEU A 633 14.85 5.23 43.46
CA LEU A 633 14.55 3.80 43.57
C LEU A 633 15.10 3.21 44.87
N ALA A 634 14.25 2.47 45.57
CA ALA A 634 14.64 1.74 46.77
C ALA A 634 15.45 0.49 46.39
N ILE A 635 16.78 0.59 46.43
CA ILE A 635 17.73 -0.48 46.07
C ILE A 635 18.52 -0.87 47.32
N ASP A 636 18.75 -2.18 47.51
CA ASP A 636 19.59 -2.69 48.59
C ASP A 636 21.01 -2.14 48.49
N ALA A 637 21.63 -1.85 49.64
CA ALA A 637 22.97 -1.24 49.71
C ALA A 637 24.06 -2.10 49.03
N GLY A 638 23.97 -3.41 49.13
CA GLY A 638 24.89 -4.34 48.47
C GLY A 638 24.69 -4.35 46.95
N ALA A 639 23.45 -4.39 46.50
CA ALA A 639 23.08 -4.28 45.08
C ALA A 639 23.52 -2.94 44.50
N ARG A 640 23.29 -1.83 45.21
CA ARG A 640 23.74 -0.49 44.79
C ARG A 640 25.27 -0.42 44.62
N THR A 641 26.04 -1.05 45.53
CA THR A 641 27.49 -1.09 45.41
C THR A 641 27.93 -1.89 44.18
N TRP A 642 27.28 -2.99 43.88
CA TRP A 642 27.58 -3.81 42.71
C TRP A 642 27.20 -3.10 41.40
N LEU A 643 26.05 -2.46 41.34
CA LEU A 643 25.59 -1.68 40.19
C LEU A 643 26.55 -0.51 39.88
N LYS A 644 27.03 0.19 40.91
CA LYS A 644 28.08 1.24 40.74
C LYS A 644 29.39 0.70 40.19
N LYS A 645 29.77 -0.53 40.53
CA LYS A 645 30.97 -1.16 39.94
C LYS A 645 30.78 -1.46 38.46
N ILE A 646 29.57 -1.89 38.04
CA ILE A 646 29.24 -2.08 36.63
C ILE A 646 29.30 -0.75 35.89
N GLU A 647 28.72 0.31 36.45
CA GLU A 647 28.74 1.66 35.88
C GLU A 647 30.19 2.17 35.69
N ALA A 648 31.07 1.99 36.71
CA ALA A 648 32.45 2.34 36.61
C ALA A 648 33.21 1.56 35.53
N PHE A 649 32.96 0.26 35.41
CA PHE A 649 33.55 -0.58 34.38
C PHE A 649 33.22 -0.11 32.96
N TYR A 650 31.97 0.28 32.71
CA TYR A 650 31.59 0.80 31.42
C TYR A 650 32.13 2.21 31.15
N SER A 651 32.28 3.05 32.16
CA SER A 651 32.85 4.38 32.02
C SER A 651 34.36 4.32 31.68
N GLU A 652 35.09 3.37 32.26
CA GLU A 652 36.50 3.12 31.94
C GLU A 652 36.69 2.52 30.53
N ALA A 653 35.77 1.73 30.04
CA ALA A 653 35.82 1.16 28.68
C ALA A 653 35.54 2.20 27.57
N GLN A 654 34.99 3.38 27.90
CA GLN A 654 34.74 4.48 26.97
C GLN A 654 35.82 5.57 26.97
N ALA A 655 36.72 5.59 27.94
CA ALA A 655 37.87 6.47 28.03
C ALA A 655 39.09 5.88 27.28
#